data_2fdc6c2d125791913159b1ce6ef6def4
#
_entry.id   2fdc6c2d125791913159b1ce6ef6def4
#
_cell.length_a   1.000
_cell.length_b   1.000
_cell.length_c   1.000
_cell.angle_alpha   90.00
_cell.angle_beta   90.00
_cell.angle_gamma   90.00
#
_symmetry.space_group_name_H-M   'P 1'
#
loop_
_entity.id
_entity.type
_entity.pdbx_description
1 polymer ?
#
loop_
_entity_poly.entity_id
_entity_poly.type
_entity_poly.pdbx_seq_one_letter_code
_entity_poly.pdbx_strand_id
1 'polypeptide(L)'
;MRIHLRGRRRGAFLAASLSLLLLPPLTGLRPAPPATAAAPVTSDAASGTGVTETPGAVSLTVRPTRTSPGYTVDVAKGEFTLTTRRAGRTVLESATGDTGGLRFRSGGTWQHATALTGWSFERGVLTLTADTTLDGATVEARLTPAADRYQLDWDVKGGSPEQLGLAFDLASAGHWYGHGETETPAGGPYGDQPWPLDSGEVGHENFGPASYDMIDPFWYTSRSTGLRVDTGHVMNVAINEGGEDGTGRFTVESADTYRATVFVESTPLEVYRDYIGIVGKPAKSDAGYEQYAKPLWNSWAQFYTKVDQARLLDYATDLKKNGLDGHTIQLDDKWESNYGNLTFDPVAYPDPKAMSEAIHDMGFDFGLWVTLWINLDSENHDYAADHGYLLKDAEDPTKPCEVTWWNGTAGIVDLADPDARAWYEGRLRTLMSTYHIDGLKFDTRFFDEKCAPHDGYQATDYQRLGSELADRFDLQGAGIRVHWGETAHRAGFVTRQIDKGTGWNSLRASVTQNLAISTIGYPFVESDMIGGSNGEAPPSKDVLVRWAQSASLMPLMYGSTSPVDTIDATTGRKVVYDQETIDLYREAIQRHGRLAPYIWDQVQHTLRTGDPIMRPLFFDFPGDRKSYTVTDEWMLGPAVLAAPQLGAGATRTVHLPPGAWYDVNRGTVVRGPRTLGGYPAPLGVTPAFVRLGAKGAAQAIKALRRPGTPAATG
;
A
#
# COMPACT_ATOMS: atom_id res chain seq x y z
N MET A 1 29.01 -59.17 4.37
CA MET A 1 30.34 -59.52 3.81
C MET A 1 31.23 -58.28 3.95
N ARG A 2 32.08 -58.35 4.94
CA ARG A 2 33.41 -57.76 5.17
C ARG A 2 33.69 -56.37 4.52
N ILE A 3 33.78 -55.29 5.34
CA ILE A 3 34.95 -54.79 6.12
C ILE A 3 36.06 -54.24 5.18
N HIS A 4 36.37 -52.95 5.33
CA HIS A 4 37.67 -52.50 5.81
C HIS A 4 37.70 -51.05 6.28
N LEU A 5 38.13 -50.90 7.51
CA LEU A 5 38.62 -49.76 8.27
C LEU A 5 40.04 -49.35 7.85
N ARG A 6 40.36 -48.04 8.02
CA ARG A 6 41.59 -47.47 8.65
C ARG A 6 41.71 -46.00 8.15
N GLY A 7 42.09 -45.02 8.91
CA GLY A 7 42.91 -45.00 10.08
C GLY A 7 43.01 -43.60 10.71
N ARG A 8 43.31 -43.61 11.96
CA ARG A 8 43.50 -42.49 12.88
C ARG A 8 44.63 -41.53 12.52
N ARG A 9 44.49 -40.23 12.82
CA ARG A 9 45.59 -39.48 13.47
C ARG A 9 45.08 -38.58 14.58
N ARG A 10 45.81 -38.61 15.70
CA ARG A 10 45.69 -37.90 16.96
C ARG A 10 46.36 -36.51 16.84
N GLY A 11 45.92 -35.57 17.67
CA GLY A 11 46.75 -34.41 18.09
C GLY A 11 45.93 -33.24 18.59
N ALA A 12 45.88 -33.09 19.80
CA ALA A 12 46.45 -32.25 20.84
C ALA A 12 45.37 -31.43 21.56
N PHE A 13 45.21 -31.76 22.83
CA PHE A 13 44.52 -30.92 23.85
C PHE A 13 45.31 -29.65 24.09
N LEU A 14 44.65 -28.48 24.04
CA LEU A 14 45.08 -27.27 24.73
C LEU A 14 43.96 -26.82 25.68
N ALA A 15 44.25 -26.93 26.96
CA ALA A 15 43.46 -26.39 28.03
C ALA A 15 43.53 -24.89 27.97
N ALA A 16 42.40 -24.18 27.85
CA ALA A 16 42.29 -22.77 28.06
C ALA A 16 41.46 -22.52 29.30
N SER A 17 42.03 -21.83 30.22
CA SER A 17 41.56 -21.47 31.54
C SER A 17 40.28 -20.64 31.49
N LEU A 18 39.27 -21.05 32.24
CA LEU A 18 38.05 -20.27 32.51
C LEU A 18 38.42 -19.05 33.39
N SER A 19 38.49 -17.86 32.81
CA SER A 19 38.49 -16.61 33.56
C SER A 19 37.03 -16.14 33.68
N LEU A 20 36.49 -16.24 34.88
CA LEU A 20 35.19 -15.69 35.25
C LEU A 20 35.29 -14.15 35.20
N LEU A 21 34.80 -13.55 34.12
CA LEU A 21 34.53 -12.11 34.07
C LEU A 21 33.13 -11.87 34.63
N LEU A 22 33.11 -11.30 35.85
CA LEU A 22 31.94 -10.73 36.49
C LEU A 22 31.44 -9.58 35.58
N LEU A 23 30.31 -9.77 34.91
CA LEU A 23 29.54 -8.69 34.27
C LEU A 23 28.92 -7.82 35.37
N PRO A 24 29.00 -6.50 35.26
CA PRO A 24 28.26 -5.59 36.15
C PRO A 24 26.75 -5.73 35.89
N PRO A 25 25.89 -5.43 36.87
CA PRO A 25 24.44 -5.51 36.69
C PRO A 25 24.01 -4.54 35.59
N LEU A 26 23.20 -5.03 34.66
CA LEU A 26 22.47 -4.25 33.65
C LEU A 26 21.51 -3.33 34.41
N THR A 27 21.97 -2.13 34.75
CA THR A 27 21.10 -1.05 35.19
C THR A 27 20.45 -0.42 33.96
N GLY A 28 19.14 -0.57 33.86
CA GLY A 28 18.24 0.34 33.19
C GLY A 28 18.52 0.57 31.70
N LEU A 29 17.97 -0.25 30.83
CA LEU A 29 17.57 0.23 29.51
C LEU A 29 16.53 1.32 29.75
N ARG A 30 16.95 2.59 29.62
CA ARG A 30 16.00 3.70 29.45
C ARG A 30 15.21 3.39 28.19
N PRO A 31 13.87 3.55 28.21
CA PRO A 31 13.10 3.51 26.98
C PRO A 31 13.73 4.50 26.00
N ALA A 32 13.84 4.10 24.74
CA ALA A 32 14.23 5.02 23.68
C ALA A 32 13.32 6.25 23.77
N PRO A 33 13.86 7.46 23.69
CA PRO A 33 13.00 8.63 23.66
C PRO A 33 12.00 8.47 22.51
N PRO A 34 10.76 8.98 22.67
CA PRO A 34 9.80 9.00 21.57
C PRO A 34 10.50 9.55 20.34
N ALA A 35 10.23 8.97 19.19
CA ALA A 35 10.81 9.43 17.93
C ALA A 35 10.55 10.93 17.85
N THR A 36 11.58 11.71 18.12
CA THR A 36 11.53 13.14 17.87
C THR A 36 11.06 13.29 16.44
N ALA A 37 10.03 14.11 16.24
CA ALA A 37 9.62 14.59 14.94
C ALA A 37 10.84 14.68 14.03
N ALA A 38 10.78 14.10 12.84
CA ALA A 38 11.91 13.91 11.93
C ALA A 38 12.83 15.11 12.02
N ALA A 39 14.12 14.88 12.29
CA ALA A 39 15.09 15.96 12.42
C ALA A 39 14.90 16.86 11.20
N PRO A 40 14.76 18.20 11.36
CA PRO A 40 14.59 19.07 10.22
C PRO A 40 15.69 18.72 9.24
N VAL A 41 15.30 18.34 8.00
CA VAL A 41 16.25 18.08 6.93
C VAL A 41 17.16 19.31 6.91
N THR A 42 18.43 19.14 7.30
CA THR A 42 19.40 20.22 7.24
C THR A 42 19.47 20.64 5.80
N SER A 43 18.76 21.71 5.46
CA SER A 43 18.77 22.30 4.14
C SER A 43 20.19 22.81 3.88
N ASP A 44 20.97 22.08 3.08
CA ASP A 44 22.04 22.71 2.34
C ASP A 44 21.35 23.76 1.47
N ALA A 45 21.50 25.04 1.82
CA ALA A 45 20.94 26.15 1.07
C ALA A 45 21.31 25.95 -0.40
N ALA A 46 20.32 25.68 -1.25
CA ALA A 46 20.56 25.39 -2.65
C ALA A 46 21.38 26.54 -3.23
N SER A 47 22.64 26.28 -3.59
CA SER A 47 23.50 27.24 -4.25
C SER A 47 22.84 27.64 -5.57
N GLY A 48 22.30 28.86 -5.67
CA GLY A 48 21.57 29.33 -6.82
C GLY A 48 20.10 29.69 -6.60
N THR A 49 19.65 29.77 -5.35
CA THR A 49 18.33 30.29 -4.99
C THR A 49 18.34 31.82 -4.90
N GLY A 50 17.31 32.47 -5.42
CA GLY A 50 17.14 33.92 -5.35
C GLY A 50 15.68 34.33 -5.31
N VAL A 51 15.41 35.51 -4.75
CA VAL A 51 14.07 36.10 -4.73
C VAL A 51 14.08 37.39 -5.54
N THR A 52 13.06 37.59 -6.34
CA THR A 52 12.81 38.80 -7.11
C THR A 52 11.42 39.32 -6.85
N GLU A 53 11.24 40.63 -6.84
CA GLU A 53 9.97 41.28 -6.63
C GLU A 53 9.56 42.08 -7.84
N THR A 54 8.28 42.01 -8.18
CA THR A 54 7.62 42.81 -9.19
C THR A 54 6.39 43.50 -8.57
N PRO A 55 5.74 44.45 -9.26
CA PRO A 55 4.51 45.07 -8.76
C PRO A 55 3.40 44.02 -8.45
N GLY A 56 3.34 42.93 -9.19
CA GLY A 56 2.29 41.91 -9.07
C GLY A 56 2.65 40.63 -8.29
N ALA A 57 3.94 40.35 -8.08
CA ALA A 57 4.35 39.07 -7.47
C ALA A 57 5.72 39.16 -6.79
N VAL A 58 5.94 38.23 -5.85
CA VAL A 58 7.25 37.84 -5.30
C VAL A 58 7.60 36.47 -5.85
N SER A 59 8.75 36.30 -6.46
CA SER A 59 9.16 35.06 -7.12
C SER A 59 10.41 34.46 -6.46
N LEU A 60 10.27 33.26 -5.91
CA LEU A 60 11.37 32.43 -5.43
C LEU A 60 11.86 31.56 -6.58
N THR A 61 13.12 31.70 -6.99
CA THR A 61 13.69 30.92 -8.09
C THR A 61 14.80 30.01 -7.60
N VAL A 62 14.70 28.71 -7.95
CA VAL A 62 15.73 27.69 -7.76
C VAL A 62 16.28 27.32 -9.14
N ARG A 63 17.59 27.51 -9.32
CA ARG A 63 18.23 27.24 -10.63
C ARG A 63 18.37 25.73 -10.86
N PRO A 64 18.25 25.29 -12.13
CA PRO A 64 18.48 23.90 -12.48
C PRO A 64 19.89 23.46 -12.11
N THR A 65 20.00 22.19 -11.69
CA THR A 65 21.26 21.49 -11.44
C THR A 65 21.46 20.38 -12.50
N ARG A 66 22.47 19.55 -12.33
CA ARG A 66 22.63 18.37 -13.18
C ARG A 66 21.55 17.30 -12.95
N THR A 67 20.97 17.27 -11.77
CA THR A 67 20.01 16.23 -11.33
C THR A 67 18.60 16.75 -11.08
N SER A 68 18.38 18.08 -11.09
CA SER A 68 17.07 18.68 -10.87
C SER A 68 16.78 19.74 -11.94
N PRO A 69 15.53 19.83 -12.42
CA PRO A 69 15.13 20.76 -13.49
C PRO A 69 15.13 22.22 -13.06
N GLY A 70 15.20 22.51 -11.74
CA GLY A 70 14.94 23.84 -11.21
C GLY A 70 13.49 24.29 -11.35
N TYR A 71 13.10 25.30 -10.58
CA TYR A 71 11.71 25.79 -10.58
C TYR A 71 11.62 27.23 -10.09
N THR A 72 10.45 27.83 -10.26
CA THR A 72 10.08 29.12 -9.67
C THR A 72 8.75 28.96 -8.94
N VAL A 73 8.62 29.55 -7.75
CA VAL A 73 7.36 29.73 -7.05
C VAL A 73 7.02 31.21 -7.09
N ASP A 74 5.99 31.56 -7.84
CA ASP A 74 5.45 32.92 -7.90
C ASP A 74 4.35 33.07 -6.86
N VAL A 75 4.46 34.08 -6.01
CA VAL A 75 3.46 34.47 -5.02
C VAL A 75 2.80 35.75 -5.48
N ALA A 76 1.54 35.66 -5.90
CA ALA A 76 0.79 36.83 -6.34
C ALA A 76 0.44 37.76 -5.15
N LYS A 77 0.48 39.08 -5.36
CA LYS A 77 0.30 40.07 -4.32
C LYS A 77 -1.16 40.45 -4.09
N GLY A 78 -1.94 40.56 -5.16
CA GLY A 78 -3.32 41.05 -5.08
C GLY A 78 -4.33 39.97 -4.66
N GLU A 79 -4.27 38.82 -5.30
CA GLU A 79 -4.98 37.60 -4.91
C GLU A 79 -3.93 36.58 -4.55
N PHE A 80 -3.86 36.21 -3.27
CA PHE A 80 -2.79 35.34 -2.76
C PHE A 80 -2.84 33.98 -3.42
N THR A 81 -1.88 33.73 -4.31
CA THR A 81 -1.78 32.48 -5.06
C THR A 81 -0.35 32.04 -5.10
N LEU A 82 -0.11 30.73 -4.93
CA LEU A 82 1.18 30.07 -5.08
C LEU A 82 1.19 29.34 -6.43
N THR A 83 1.98 29.84 -7.39
CA THR A 83 2.12 29.22 -8.71
C THR A 83 3.52 28.63 -8.87
N THR A 84 3.62 27.32 -8.93
CA THR A 84 4.88 26.60 -9.20
C THR A 84 5.07 26.46 -10.71
N ARG A 85 6.24 26.90 -11.20
CA ARG A 85 6.60 26.81 -12.63
C ARG A 85 7.88 26.01 -12.83
N ARG A 86 7.89 25.22 -13.88
CA ARG A 86 9.08 24.53 -14.37
C ARG A 86 9.28 24.87 -15.85
N ALA A 87 10.51 25.32 -16.17
CA ALA A 87 10.82 25.82 -17.53
C ALA A 87 9.79 26.85 -18.08
N GLY A 88 9.32 27.76 -17.21
CA GLY A 88 8.35 28.81 -17.51
C GLY A 88 6.89 28.35 -17.64
N ARG A 89 6.60 27.04 -17.48
CA ARG A 89 5.22 26.50 -17.55
C ARG A 89 4.69 26.25 -16.13
N THR A 90 3.44 26.62 -15.87
CA THR A 90 2.74 26.24 -14.64
C THR A 90 2.63 24.73 -14.56
N VAL A 91 3.03 24.17 -13.42
CA VAL A 91 3.00 22.74 -13.12
C VAL A 91 2.18 22.41 -11.88
N LEU A 92 1.92 23.42 -11.03
CA LEU A 92 1.02 23.34 -9.89
C LEU A 92 0.61 24.77 -9.51
N GLU A 93 -0.67 24.99 -9.24
CA GLU A 93 -1.19 26.29 -8.79
C GLU A 93 -2.18 26.08 -7.65
N SER A 94 -2.11 26.90 -6.62
CA SER A 94 -3.09 26.89 -5.54
C SER A 94 -4.42 27.46 -6.05
N ALA A 95 -5.53 27.02 -5.44
CA ALA A 95 -6.86 27.52 -5.77
C ALA A 95 -6.99 29.00 -5.46
N THR A 96 -7.91 29.66 -6.17
CA THR A 96 -8.24 31.09 -6.06
C THR A 96 -9.71 31.28 -5.67
N GLY A 97 -10.14 32.55 -5.57
CA GLY A 97 -11.52 32.91 -5.23
C GLY A 97 -11.94 32.47 -3.85
N ASP A 98 -13.20 32.10 -3.68
CA ASP A 98 -13.79 31.72 -2.39
C ASP A 98 -13.18 30.45 -1.78
N THR A 99 -12.52 29.61 -2.58
CA THR A 99 -11.82 28.43 -2.08
C THR A 99 -10.49 28.80 -1.43
N GLY A 100 -9.68 29.65 -2.04
CA GLY A 100 -8.37 30.09 -1.58
C GLY A 100 -7.37 28.96 -1.40
N GLY A 101 -6.08 29.20 -1.70
CA GLY A 101 -5.04 28.18 -1.67
C GLY A 101 -4.61 27.79 -0.25
N LEU A 102 -4.33 28.76 0.62
CA LEU A 102 -4.09 28.57 2.06
C LEU A 102 -5.37 28.94 2.78
N ARG A 103 -6.00 27.93 3.37
CA ARG A 103 -7.33 28.08 3.97
C ARG A 103 -7.38 27.52 5.39
N PHE A 104 -8.25 28.09 6.21
CA PHE A 104 -8.46 27.62 7.58
C PHE A 104 -9.94 27.74 7.96
N ARG A 105 -10.39 26.93 8.90
CA ARG A 105 -11.74 26.99 9.44
C ARG A 105 -11.73 27.75 10.74
N SER A 106 -12.64 28.68 10.91
CA SER A 106 -12.82 29.43 12.14
C SER A 106 -14.30 29.75 12.34
N GLY A 107 -14.85 29.47 13.52
CA GLY A 107 -16.29 29.64 13.81
C GLY A 107 -17.17 28.81 12.87
N GLY A 108 -16.72 27.61 12.46
CA GLY A 108 -17.46 26.74 11.56
C GLY A 108 -17.41 27.15 10.08
N THR A 109 -16.71 28.25 9.70
CA THR A 109 -16.67 28.79 8.34
C THR A 109 -15.25 28.77 7.79
N TRP A 110 -15.09 28.39 6.51
CA TRP A 110 -13.83 28.45 5.83
C TRP A 110 -13.42 29.88 5.50
N GLN A 111 -12.18 30.21 5.84
CA GLN A 111 -11.48 31.45 5.59
C GLN A 111 -10.23 31.16 4.77
N HIS A 112 -9.64 32.16 4.09
CA HIS A 112 -8.45 31.96 3.29
C HIS A 112 -7.57 33.22 3.20
N ALA A 113 -6.32 33.05 2.78
CA ALA A 113 -5.41 34.14 2.48
C ALA A 113 -5.87 34.93 1.26
N THR A 114 -5.86 36.27 1.32
CA THR A 114 -6.41 37.16 0.29
C THR A 114 -5.35 37.99 -0.42
N ALA A 115 -4.47 38.67 0.30
CA ALA A 115 -3.47 39.56 -0.27
C ALA A 115 -2.14 39.45 0.47
N LEU A 116 -1.03 39.42 -0.28
CA LEU A 116 0.30 39.47 0.31
C LEU A 116 0.61 40.87 0.83
N THR A 117 0.82 41.00 2.14
CA THR A 117 1.09 42.29 2.83
C THR A 117 2.55 42.48 3.20
N GLY A 118 3.31 41.37 3.30
CA GLY A 118 4.74 41.43 3.63
C GLY A 118 5.50 40.19 3.20
N TRP A 119 6.81 40.36 3.02
CA TRP A 119 7.72 39.24 2.79
C TRP A 119 9.14 39.56 3.24
N SER A 120 9.89 38.51 3.55
CA SER A 120 11.35 38.60 3.76
C SER A 120 12.04 37.35 3.22
N PHE A 121 13.32 37.48 2.85
CA PHE A 121 14.13 36.34 2.43
C PHE A 121 15.43 36.34 3.25
N GLU A 122 15.49 35.44 4.23
CA GLU A 122 16.61 35.36 5.14
C GLU A 122 17.06 33.89 5.31
N ARG A 123 18.37 33.69 5.29
CA ARG A 123 18.98 32.36 5.47
C ARG A 123 18.41 31.28 4.52
N GLY A 124 18.03 31.69 3.31
CA GLY A 124 17.48 30.78 2.30
C GLY A 124 15.99 30.45 2.46
N VAL A 125 15.28 31.07 3.38
CA VAL A 125 13.84 30.89 3.61
C VAL A 125 13.08 32.14 3.17
N LEU A 126 12.06 31.98 2.34
CA LEU A 126 11.10 33.02 1.98
C LEU A 126 9.94 32.97 2.98
N THR A 127 9.81 34.01 3.80
CA THR A 127 8.67 34.21 4.71
C THR A 127 7.68 35.18 4.07
N LEU A 128 6.40 34.85 4.14
CA LEU A 128 5.29 35.57 3.54
C LEU A 128 4.27 35.92 4.64
N THR A 129 3.70 37.11 4.61
CA THR A 129 2.57 37.50 5.44
C THR A 129 1.42 37.94 4.53
N ALA A 130 0.23 37.38 4.74
CA ALA A 130 -0.94 37.70 3.94
C ALA A 130 -2.13 38.04 4.83
N ASP A 131 -2.96 38.98 4.38
CA ASP A 131 -4.29 39.21 4.95
C ASP A 131 -5.21 38.03 4.65
N THR A 132 -6.31 37.94 5.40
CA THR A 132 -7.31 36.88 5.23
C THR A 132 -8.73 37.43 5.08
N THR A 133 -9.67 36.56 4.74
CA THR A 133 -11.10 36.89 4.74
C THR A 133 -11.65 37.10 6.16
N LEU A 134 -10.93 36.70 7.20
CA LEU A 134 -11.29 36.94 8.60
C LEU A 134 -10.61 38.21 9.13
N ASP A 135 -11.38 39.20 9.49
CA ASP A 135 -10.83 40.45 10.03
C ASP A 135 -9.95 40.22 11.25
N GLY A 136 -8.75 40.80 11.24
CA GLY A 136 -7.76 40.69 12.31
C GLY A 136 -6.94 39.40 12.34
N ALA A 137 -7.18 38.48 11.40
CA ALA A 137 -6.34 37.30 11.20
C ALA A 137 -5.38 37.48 10.01
N THR A 138 -4.18 36.94 10.15
CA THR A 138 -3.18 36.88 9.07
C THR A 138 -2.61 35.48 8.91
N VAL A 139 -2.23 35.12 7.70
CA VAL A 139 -1.45 33.92 7.40
C VAL A 139 0.04 34.27 7.39
N GLU A 140 0.84 33.47 8.08
CA GLU A 140 2.30 33.44 7.93
C GLU A 140 2.70 32.14 7.25
N ALA A 141 3.34 32.22 6.10
CA ALA A 141 3.82 31.07 5.35
C ALA A 141 5.33 31.16 5.12
N ARG A 142 6.01 30.02 5.15
CA ARG A 142 7.47 29.90 4.93
C ARG A 142 7.72 28.88 3.83
N LEU A 143 8.47 29.29 2.82
CA LEU A 143 8.95 28.41 1.77
C LEU A 143 10.45 28.18 1.96
N THR A 144 10.82 26.93 2.23
CA THR A 144 12.21 26.48 2.35
C THR A 144 12.56 25.69 1.10
N PRO A 145 13.31 26.28 0.15
CA PRO A 145 13.63 25.64 -1.12
C PRO A 145 14.77 24.61 -1.01
N ALA A 146 14.68 23.54 -1.78
CA ALA A 146 15.75 22.62 -2.14
C ALA A 146 15.84 22.52 -3.66
N ALA A 147 16.75 21.72 -4.20
CA ALA A 147 16.97 21.64 -5.65
C ALA A 147 15.77 21.07 -6.42
N ASP A 148 15.08 20.12 -5.82
CA ASP A 148 14.04 19.25 -6.38
C ASP A 148 12.66 19.43 -5.72
N ARG A 149 12.58 20.28 -4.70
CA ARG A 149 11.36 20.50 -3.90
C ARG A 149 11.43 21.78 -3.09
N TYR A 150 10.30 22.17 -2.54
CA TYR A 150 10.26 23.13 -1.44
C TYR A 150 9.35 22.64 -0.32
N GLN A 151 9.69 23.02 0.90
CA GLN A 151 8.82 22.81 2.05
C GLN A 151 7.98 24.07 2.25
N LEU A 152 6.69 23.88 2.46
CA LEU A 152 5.72 24.91 2.80
C LEU A 152 5.24 24.64 4.23
N ASP A 153 5.65 25.50 5.15
CA ASP A 153 5.11 25.57 6.51
C ASP A 153 4.21 26.80 6.60
N TRP A 154 3.03 26.70 7.18
CA TRP A 154 2.18 27.86 7.38
C TRP A 154 1.27 27.75 8.58
N ASP A 155 0.83 28.90 9.06
CA ASP A 155 0.09 29.06 10.31
C ASP A 155 -0.80 30.32 10.23
N VAL A 156 -1.79 30.45 11.12
CA VAL A 156 -2.69 31.58 11.23
C VAL A 156 -2.39 32.34 12.52
N LYS A 157 -2.18 33.64 12.41
CA LYS A 157 -2.02 34.56 13.53
C LYS A 157 -3.29 35.39 13.70
N GLY A 158 -3.82 35.48 14.92
CA GLY A 158 -5.15 36.00 15.15
C GLY A 158 -6.21 35.01 14.67
N GLY A 159 -7.44 35.12 15.14
CA GLY A 159 -8.45 34.09 14.90
C GLY A 159 -8.17 32.82 15.74
N SER A 160 -9.04 31.87 15.66
CA SER A 160 -8.89 30.58 16.34
C SER A 160 -9.11 29.48 15.28
N PRO A 161 -8.07 29.06 14.57
CA PRO A 161 -8.21 28.05 13.53
C PRO A 161 -8.63 26.70 14.16
N GLU A 162 -9.71 26.12 13.65
CA GLU A 162 -10.21 24.79 14.00
C GLU A 162 -9.55 23.74 13.11
N GLN A 163 -9.30 24.10 11.86
CA GLN A 163 -8.67 23.27 10.83
C GLN A 163 -7.80 24.14 9.94
N LEU A 164 -6.73 23.58 9.44
CA LEU A 164 -5.89 24.17 8.38
C LEU A 164 -6.00 23.30 7.12
N GLY A 165 -5.88 23.90 5.94
CA GLY A 165 -6.01 23.17 4.69
C GLY A 165 -5.32 23.83 3.51
N LEU A 166 -5.00 23.01 2.52
CA LEU A 166 -4.52 23.43 1.20
C LEU A 166 -5.59 23.15 0.15
N ALA A 167 -5.62 23.98 -0.88
CA ALA A 167 -6.46 23.74 -2.05
C ALA A 167 -5.68 24.09 -3.33
N PHE A 168 -5.86 23.28 -4.38
CA PHE A 168 -5.18 23.41 -5.65
C PHE A 168 -6.16 23.42 -6.82
N ASP A 169 -5.81 24.14 -7.88
CA ASP A 169 -6.43 24.02 -9.20
C ASP A 169 -5.96 22.72 -9.86
N LEU A 170 -6.84 21.73 -9.97
CA LEU A 170 -6.51 20.42 -10.56
C LEU A 170 -5.98 20.53 -11.99
N ALA A 171 -6.57 21.42 -12.82
CA ALA A 171 -6.20 21.57 -14.21
C ALA A 171 -4.76 22.07 -14.38
N SER A 172 -4.27 22.86 -13.43
CA SER A 172 -2.89 23.40 -13.44
C SER A 172 -1.85 22.30 -13.35
N ALA A 173 -2.12 21.20 -12.64
CA ALA A 173 -1.24 20.07 -12.42
C ALA A 173 -1.42 18.93 -13.44
N GLY A 174 -2.48 18.96 -14.23
CA GLY A 174 -2.89 17.88 -15.12
C GLY A 174 -3.57 16.75 -14.33
N HIS A 175 -3.20 15.50 -14.59
CA HIS A 175 -3.77 14.34 -13.88
C HIS A 175 -3.10 14.11 -12.53
N TRP A 176 -3.89 13.69 -11.55
CA TRP A 176 -3.47 13.41 -10.18
C TRP A 176 -3.49 11.91 -9.87
N TYR A 177 -2.50 11.46 -9.10
CA TYR A 177 -2.28 10.07 -8.68
C TYR A 177 -1.78 10.02 -7.23
N GLY A 178 -1.54 8.83 -6.70
CA GLY A 178 -1.11 8.64 -5.32
C GLY A 178 -2.28 8.29 -4.42
N HIS A 179 -2.35 8.82 -3.20
CA HIS A 179 -3.40 8.58 -2.23
C HIS A 179 -3.40 7.16 -1.63
N GLY A 180 -3.28 6.14 -2.47
CA GLY A 180 -3.53 4.75 -2.14
C GLY A 180 -4.94 4.32 -2.54
N GLU A 181 -5.54 3.45 -1.76
CA GLU A 181 -6.92 3.01 -1.99
C GLU A 181 -7.92 4.13 -1.74
N THR A 182 -8.98 4.16 -2.52
CA THR A 182 -10.11 5.06 -2.28
C THR A 182 -11.39 4.26 -2.22
N GLU A 183 -12.26 4.62 -1.29
CA GLU A 183 -13.67 4.28 -1.38
C GLU A 183 -14.33 5.37 -2.24
N THR A 184 -14.93 4.98 -3.34
CA THR A 184 -15.64 5.96 -4.17
C THR A 184 -17.07 6.14 -3.68
N PRO A 185 -17.56 7.39 -3.50
CA PRO A 185 -18.94 7.63 -3.05
C PRO A 185 -20.01 6.99 -3.94
N ALA A 186 -19.70 6.83 -5.23
CA ALA A 186 -20.65 6.28 -6.22
C ALA A 186 -20.68 4.75 -6.30
N GLY A 187 -19.63 4.06 -5.84
CA GLY A 187 -19.47 2.60 -6.01
C GLY A 187 -19.58 1.79 -4.73
N GLY A 188 -19.67 2.44 -3.57
CA GLY A 188 -19.50 1.78 -2.28
C GLY A 188 -18.09 1.22 -2.11
N PRO A 189 -17.81 0.45 -1.04
CA PRO A 189 -16.46 -0.02 -0.71
C PRO A 189 -15.82 -0.94 -1.75
N TYR A 190 -16.59 -1.38 -2.75
CA TYR A 190 -16.14 -2.33 -3.80
C TYR A 190 -16.21 -1.75 -5.21
N GLY A 191 -16.34 -0.42 -5.34
CA GLY A 191 -16.44 0.27 -6.62
C GLY A 191 -15.10 0.45 -7.34
N ASP A 192 -15.18 0.89 -8.61
CA ASP A 192 -14.00 1.25 -9.40
C ASP A 192 -13.30 2.45 -8.75
N GLN A 193 -12.01 2.34 -8.50
CA GLN A 193 -11.19 3.48 -8.07
C GLN A 193 -10.88 4.36 -9.28
N PRO A 194 -11.10 5.69 -9.21
CA PRO A 194 -10.67 6.61 -10.26
C PRO A 194 -9.16 6.51 -10.50
N TRP A 195 -8.76 6.44 -11.75
CA TRP A 195 -7.37 6.43 -12.17
C TRP A 195 -7.23 7.08 -13.56
N PRO A 196 -6.71 8.31 -13.66
CA PRO A 196 -6.22 9.18 -12.57
C PRO A 196 -7.33 9.57 -11.59
N LEU A 197 -6.97 10.04 -10.38
CA LEU A 197 -7.90 10.40 -9.32
C LEU A 197 -8.91 11.48 -9.72
N ASP A 198 -8.46 12.43 -10.56
CA ASP A 198 -9.27 13.53 -11.12
C ASP A 198 -10.23 13.08 -12.24
N SER A 199 -10.23 11.79 -12.63
CA SER A 199 -11.21 11.25 -13.60
C SER A 199 -12.57 10.92 -12.98
N GLY A 200 -12.68 11.00 -11.65
CA GLY A 200 -13.89 10.80 -10.88
C GLY A 200 -13.87 11.70 -9.64
N GLU A 201 -14.80 11.46 -8.74
CA GLU A 201 -14.83 12.12 -7.42
C GLU A 201 -14.10 11.22 -6.42
N VAL A 202 -13.20 11.81 -5.63
CA VAL A 202 -12.56 11.16 -4.49
C VAL A 202 -12.85 11.99 -3.25
N GLY A 203 -13.63 11.42 -2.34
CA GLY A 203 -13.83 11.95 -1.00
C GLY A 203 -13.35 10.93 0.02
N HIS A 204 -12.52 11.33 0.96
CA HIS A 204 -12.05 10.50 2.04
C HIS A 204 -12.10 11.30 3.34
N GLU A 205 -13.16 11.09 4.10
CA GLU A 205 -13.26 11.57 5.48
C GLU A 205 -12.40 10.65 6.36
N ASN A 206 -11.79 11.20 7.40
CA ASN A 206 -10.92 10.44 8.31
C ASN A 206 -9.71 9.78 7.61
N PHE A 207 -9.13 10.46 6.62
CA PHE A 207 -7.90 10.03 5.97
C PHE A 207 -6.75 10.02 6.99
N GLY A 208 -6.46 8.85 7.53
CA GLY A 208 -5.51 8.70 8.62
C GLY A 208 -5.47 7.30 9.23
N PRO A 209 -4.92 7.18 10.42
CA PRO A 209 -4.60 5.90 11.06
C PRO A 209 -5.80 5.03 11.44
N ALA A 210 -6.98 5.60 11.51
CA ALA A 210 -8.22 4.87 11.79
C ALA A 210 -8.91 4.35 10.52
N SER A 211 -8.38 4.62 9.34
CA SER A 211 -8.87 4.07 8.07
C SER A 211 -8.62 2.56 7.99
N TYR A 212 -9.45 1.87 7.20
CA TYR A 212 -9.23 0.47 6.81
C TYR A 212 -8.45 0.33 5.50
N ASP A 213 -8.03 1.44 4.89
CA ASP A 213 -7.46 1.48 3.57
C ASP A 213 -5.93 1.58 3.60
N MET A 214 -5.31 1.11 2.53
CA MET A 214 -3.88 1.31 2.26
C MET A 214 -3.68 2.71 1.68
N ILE A 215 -3.41 3.69 2.53
CA ILE A 215 -3.33 5.11 2.18
C ILE A 215 -2.05 5.75 2.70
N ASP A 216 -1.63 6.85 2.05
CA ASP A 216 -0.53 7.71 2.53
C ASP A 216 -0.74 9.15 2.04
N PRO A 217 -0.38 10.18 2.82
CA PRO A 217 -0.57 11.58 2.48
C PRO A 217 0.41 12.05 1.39
N PHE A 218 0.45 11.31 0.28
CA PHE A 218 1.29 11.59 -0.87
C PHE A 218 0.49 11.51 -2.17
N TRP A 219 0.54 12.59 -2.95
CA TRP A 219 -0.06 12.72 -4.27
C TRP A 219 0.98 13.22 -5.25
N TYR A 220 0.87 12.83 -6.51
CA TYR A 220 1.74 13.30 -7.57
C TYR A 220 0.99 13.47 -8.87
N THR A 221 1.59 14.18 -9.83
CA THR A 221 0.87 14.66 -11.00
C THR A 221 1.53 14.27 -12.32
N SER A 222 0.75 14.31 -13.40
CA SER A 222 1.26 14.10 -14.76
C SER A 222 2.22 15.21 -15.22
N ARG A 223 2.28 16.34 -14.50
CA ARG A 223 3.26 17.42 -14.72
C ARG A 223 4.52 17.28 -13.87
N SER A 224 4.71 16.14 -13.25
CA SER A 224 5.88 15.80 -12.43
C SER A 224 6.07 16.75 -11.25
N THR A 225 4.97 17.08 -10.59
CA THR A 225 4.95 17.66 -9.24
C THR A 225 4.41 16.63 -8.27
N GLY A 226 4.77 16.75 -7.00
CA GLY A 226 4.22 15.92 -5.92
C GLY A 226 3.88 16.78 -4.72
N LEU A 227 2.93 16.32 -3.93
CA LEU A 227 2.54 16.89 -2.66
C LEU A 227 2.60 15.80 -1.59
N ARG A 228 3.35 16.02 -0.52
CA ARG A 228 3.28 15.24 0.71
C ARG A 228 2.88 16.16 1.85
N VAL A 229 1.87 15.74 2.60
CA VAL A 229 1.49 16.44 3.84
C VAL A 229 2.07 15.67 5.04
N ASP A 230 2.84 16.40 5.85
CA ASP A 230 3.48 15.85 7.05
C ASP A 230 2.64 16.24 8.27
N THR A 231 1.83 15.30 8.74
CA THR A 231 0.94 15.52 9.87
C THR A 231 0.73 14.23 10.67
N GLY A 232 0.56 14.38 11.99
CA GLY A 232 0.09 13.31 12.88
C GLY A 232 -1.43 13.30 13.07
N HIS A 233 -2.17 14.16 12.38
CA HIS A 233 -3.61 14.32 12.52
C HIS A 233 -4.36 13.67 11.36
N VAL A 234 -5.61 13.30 11.63
CA VAL A 234 -6.57 12.87 10.62
C VAL A 234 -6.88 14.03 9.67
N MET A 235 -7.01 13.74 8.41
CA MET A 235 -7.34 14.70 7.35
C MET A 235 -8.66 14.35 6.69
N ASN A 236 -9.32 15.37 6.15
CA ASN A 236 -10.35 15.18 5.13
C ASN A 236 -9.73 15.51 3.76
N VAL A 237 -9.82 14.58 2.83
CA VAL A 237 -9.29 14.72 1.47
C VAL A 237 -10.43 14.69 0.48
N ALA A 238 -10.48 15.69 -0.41
CA ALA A 238 -11.43 15.70 -1.50
C ALA A 238 -10.73 16.11 -2.80
N ILE A 239 -10.94 15.34 -3.86
CA ILE A 239 -10.40 15.61 -5.20
C ILE A 239 -11.57 15.54 -6.17
N ASN A 240 -11.79 16.64 -6.92
CA ASN A 240 -12.87 16.77 -7.90
C ASN A 240 -14.27 16.55 -7.29
N GLU A 241 -14.45 16.85 -6.02
CA GLU A 241 -15.73 16.71 -5.32
C GLU A 241 -16.78 17.64 -5.92
N GLY A 242 -17.98 17.10 -6.24
CA GLY A 242 -19.03 17.82 -6.94
C GLY A 242 -18.79 18.01 -8.43
N GLY A 243 -17.62 17.70 -8.95
CA GLY A 243 -17.26 17.79 -10.36
C GLY A 243 -17.29 19.19 -10.99
N GLU A 244 -17.64 20.23 -10.22
CA GLU A 244 -17.95 21.57 -10.73
C GLU A 244 -16.75 22.51 -10.74
N ASP A 245 -15.85 22.42 -9.76
CA ASP A 245 -14.72 23.35 -9.60
C ASP A 245 -13.35 22.79 -10.00
N GLY A 246 -13.21 21.47 -10.08
CA GLY A 246 -11.95 20.82 -10.42
C GLY A 246 -10.83 21.09 -9.41
N THR A 247 -11.18 21.40 -8.15
CA THR A 247 -10.23 21.78 -7.10
C THR A 247 -10.04 20.66 -6.09
N GLY A 248 -8.78 20.25 -5.84
CA GLY A 248 -8.43 19.35 -4.76
C GLY A 248 -8.38 20.07 -3.43
N ARG A 249 -8.92 19.47 -2.38
CA ARG A 249 -8.90 20.03 -1.03
C ARG A 249 -8.28 19.06 -0.04
N PHE A 250 -7.36 19.58 0.76
CA PHE A 250 -6.69 18.83 1.81
C PHE A 250 -6.80 19.59 3.11
N THR A 251 -7.41 19.00 4.11
CA THR A 251 -7.60 19.62 5.42
C THR A 251 -6.96 18.78 6.52
N VAL A 252 -6.43 19.47 7.53
CA VAL A 252 -5.85 18.84 8.72
C VAL A 252 -6.60 19.36 9.95
N GLU A 253 -7.17 18.46 10.72
CA GLU A 253 -7.90 18.80 11.93
C GLU A 253 -6.97 19.13 13.09
N SER A 254 -7.34 20.15 13.86
CA SER A 254 -6.67 20.54 15.12
C SER A 254 -5.15 20.77 15.02
N ALA A 255 -4.60 21.05 13.83
CA ALA A 255 -3.21 21.35 13.67
C ALA A 255 -2.89 22.79 14.05
N ASP A 256 -1.89 22.98 14.91
CA ASP A 256 -1.36 24.31 15.24
C ASP A 256 -0.56 24.90 14.08
N THR A 257 0.09 24.02 13.31
CA THR A 257 0.89 24.35 12.13
C THR A 257 0.67 23.33 11.02
N TYR A 258 0.79 23.79 9.77
CA TYR A 258 0.68 22.93 8.59
C TYR A 258 2.02 22.84 7.87
N ARG A 259 2.42 21.61 7.53
CA ARG A 259 3.64 21.35 6.78
C ARG A 259 3.36 20.51 5.57
N ALA A 260 3.83 20.97 4.42
CA ALA A 260 3.76 20.22 3.17
C ALA A 260 5.11 20.25 2.43
N THR A 261 5.44 19.16 1.76
CA THR A 261 6.56 19.11 0.81
C THR A 261 5.99 19.06 -0.60
N VAL A 262 6.38 20.05 -1.41
CA VAL A 262 6.03 20.09 -2.84
C VAL A 262 7.27 19.70 -3.65
N PHE A 263 7.21 18.55 -4.32
CA PHE A 263 8.26 18.05 -5.21
C PHE A 263 8.12 18.67 -6.60
N VAL A 264 9.24 18.94 -7.27
CA VAL A 264 9.26 19.48 -8.64
C VAL A 264 10.36 18.81 -9.43
N GLU A 265 9.97 17.81 -10.23
CA GLU A 265 10.90 16.95 -10.94
C GLU A 265 10.63 16.88 -12.46
N SER A 266 11.50 16.16 -13.20
CA SER A 266 11.38 16.04 -14.66
C SER A 266 10.37 14.98 -15.09
N THR A 267 10.19 13.95 -14.25
CA THR A 267 9.25 12.83 -14.51
C THR A 267 8.49 12.43 -13.23
N PRO A 268 7.30 11.84 -13.35
CA PRO A 268 6.57 11.33 -12.17
C PRO A 268 7.33 10.26 -11.38
N LEU A 269 8.15 9.44 -12.04
CA LEU A 269 8.99 8.44 -11.37
C LEU A 269 10.07 9.10 -10.50
N GLU A 270 10.64 10.24 -10.93
CA GLU A 270 11.59 11.00 -10.10
C GLU A 270 10.91 11.58 -8.87
N VAL A 271 9.70 12.14 -9.00
CA VAL A 271 8.88 12.58 -7.86
C VAL A 271 8.66 11.43 -6.86
N TYR A 272 8.29 10.26 -7.36
CA TYR A 272 8.13 9.07 -6.52
C TYR A 272 9.43 8.69 -5.79
N ARG A 273 10.58 8.70 -6.48
CA ARG A 273 11.87 8.37 -5.89
C ARG A 273 12.31 9.36 -4.80
N ASP A 274 12.01 10.63 -5.00
CA ASP A 274 12.29 11.66 -3.98
C ASP A 274 11.42 11.48 -2.74
N TYR A 275 10.14 11.12 -2.94
CA TYR A 275 9.26 10.73 -1.85
C TYR A 275 9.80 9.49 -1.09
N ILE A 276 10.20 8.43 -1.79
CA ILE A 276 10.84 7.24 -1.20
C ILE A 276 12.14 7.60 -0.46
N GLY A 277 12.87 8.60 -0.94
CA GLY A 277 14.05 9.14 -0.25
C GLY A 277 13.74 9.70 1.14
N ILE A 278 12.51 10.17 1.38
CA ILE A 278 12.04 10.67 2.67
C ILE A 278 11.50 9.52 3.54
N VAL A 279 10.50 8.79 3.04
CA VAL A 279 9.79 7.78 3.85
C VAL A 279 10.58 6.47 4.01
N GLY A 280 11.47 6.19 3.10
CA GLY A 280 12.27 4.97 3.09
C GLY A 280 11.71 3.90 2.16
N LYS A 281 12.34 2.73 2.19
CA LYS A 281 11.99 1.56 1.39
C LYS A 281 12.25 0.28 2.17
N PRO A 282 11.63 -0.86 1.82
CA PRO A 282 11.89 -2.14 2.48
C PRO A 282 13.37 -2.54 2.39
N ALA A 283 13.91 -3.06 3.49
CA ALA A 283 15.25 -3.64 3.53
C ALA A 283 15.25 -5.12 3.11
N LYS A 284 14.12 -5.82 3.33
CA LYS A 284 13.87 -7.21 2.95
C LYS A 284 12.48 -7.33 2.34
N SER A 285 12.15 -8.49 1.77
CA SER A 285 10.77 -8.92 1.54
C SER A 285 10.49 -10.07 2.49
N ASP A 286 9.39 -10.02 3.22
CA ASP A 286 8.97 -11.11 4.11
C ASP A 286 8.49 -12.31 3.29
N ALA A 287 7.89 -12.06 2.13
CA ALA A 287 7.63 -13.11 1.15
C ALA A 287 8.93 -13.62 0.53
N GLY A 288 9.15 -14.92 0.56
CA GLY A 288 10.27 -15.61 -0.09
C GLY A 288 10.02 -15.89 -1.57
N TYR A 289 11.02 -16.42 -2.27
CA TYR A 289 10.91 -16.75 -3.70
C TYR A 289 9.70 -17.66 -4.03
N GLU A 290 9.41 -18.63 -3.18
CA GLU A 290 8.31 -19.59 -3.41
C GLU A 290 6.93 -18.90 -3.40
N GLN A 291 6.75 -17.87 -2.58
CA GLN A 291 5.51 -17.08 -2.54
C GLN A 291 5.33 -16.21 -3.77
N TYR A 292 6.43 -15.74 -4.39
CA TYR A 292 6.41 -15.12 -5.71
C TYR A 292 6.27 -16.11 -6.86
N ALA A 293 6.36 -17.42 -6.61
CA ALA A 293 6.23 -18.46 -7.62
C ALA A 293 4.88 -19.18 -7.58
N LYS A 294 4.22 -19.20 -6.43
CA LYS A 294 2.99 -19.97 -6.18
C LYS A 294 1.99 -19.13 -5.40
N PRO A 295 0.68 -19.29 -5.64
CA PRO A 295 -0.33 -18.58 -4.87
C PRO A 295 -0.35 -18.99 -3.40
N LEU A 296 -0.74 -18.06 -2.54
CA LEU A 296 -1.33 -18.36 -1.25
C LEU A 296 -2.80 -18.74 -1.47
N TRP A 297 -3.32 -19.72 -0.73
CA TRP A 297 -4.72 -20.12 -0.70
C TRP A 297 -5.33 -19.84 0.66
N ASN A 298 -6.30 -18.93 0.70
CA ASN A 298 -6.99 -18.51 1.92
C ASN A 298 -8.36 -19.18 2.05
N SER A 299 -8.81 -19.45 3.26
CA SER A 299 -10.08 -20.14 3.51
C SER A 299 -11.30 -19.20 3.48
N TRP A 300 -11.12 -17.87 3.53
CA TRP A 300 -12.20 -16.91 3.75
C TRP A 300 -13.30 -16.97 2.68
N ALA A 301 -13.02 -16.57 1.44
CA ALA A 301 -14.03 -16.57 0.38
C ALA A 301 -14.50 -17.98 -0.01
N GLN A 302 -13.76 -19.02 0.37
CA GLN A 302 -14.17 -20.40 0.18
C GLN A 302 -15.27 -20.83 1.16
N PHE A 303 -15.17 -20.42 2.43
CA PHE A 303 -16.04 -20.93 3.49
C PHE A 303 -16.66 -19.85 4.38
N TYR A 304 -16.12 -18.63 4.38
CA TYR A 304 -16.39 -17.59 5.37
C TYR A 304 -16.22 -18.16 6.79
N THR A 305 -17.07 -17.77 7.73
CA THR A 305 -17.05 -18.26 9.10
C THR A 305 -17.49 -19.73 9.27
N LYS A 306 -17.74 -20.46 8.19
CA LYS A 306 -18.20 -21.87 8.20
C LYS A 306 -17.04 -22.85 8.01
N VAL A 307 -15.81 -22.41 8.15
CA VAL A 307 -14.61 -23.25 8.08
C VAL A 307 -14.48 -24.13 9.33
N ASP A 308 -13.99 -25.33 9.15
CA ASP A 308 -13.58 -26.28 10.20
C ASP A 308 -12.39 -27.12 9.72
N GLN A 309 -11.79 -27.89 10.62
CA GLN A 309 -10.61 -28.71 10.32
C GLN A 309 -10.82 -29.63 9.11
N ALA A 310 -11.96 -30.32 9.04
CA ALA A 310 -12.23 -31.27 7.96
C ALA A 310 -12.35 -30.55 6.60
N ARG A 311 -13.08 -29.44 6.55
CA ARG A 311 -13.23 -28.63 5.33
C ARG A 311 -11.93 -28.04 4.85
N LEU A 312 -11.08 -27.58 5.78
CA LEU A 312 -9.77 -27.01 5.41
C LEU A 312 -8.85 -28.09 4.80
N LEU A 313 -8.84 -29.30 5.39
CA LEU A 313 -8.06 -30.43 4.85
C LEU A 313 -8.62 -30.93 3.51
N ASP A 314 -9.94 -31.00 3.35
CA ASP A 314 -10.57 -31.32 2.07
C ASP A 314 -10.21 -30.29 0.99
N TYR A 315 -10.26 -29.00 1.33
CA TYR A 315 -9.88 -27.92 0.44
C TYR A 315 -8.42 -28.06 -0.05
N ALA A 316 -7.48 -28.20 0.88
CA ALA A 316 -6.07 -28.38 0.54
C ALA A 316 -5.85 -29.64 -0.34
N THR A 317 -6.55 -30.73 -0.01
CA THR A 317 -6.51 -31.99 -0.78
C THR A 317 -7.04 -31.81 -2.20
N ASP A 318 -8.18 -31.12 -2.36
CA ASP A 318 -8.78 -30.90 -3.68
C ASP A 318 -7.95 -29.96 -4.54
N LEU A 319 -7.31 -28.95 -3.97
CA LEU A 319 -6.33 -28.12 -4.67
C LEU A 319 -5.20 -28.98 -5.25
N LYS A 320 -4.60 -29.85 -4.42
CA LYS A 320 -3.51 -30.75 -4.86
C LYS A 320 -3.96 -31.73 -5.94
N LYS A 321 -5.10 -32.41 -5.77
CA LYS A 321 -5.65 -33.36 -6.74
C LYS A 321 -5.87 -32.73 -8.12
N ASN A 322 -6.23 -31.44 -8.14
CA ASN A 322 -6.50 -30.71 -9.37
C ASN A 322 -5.28 -29.97 -9.93
N GLY A 323 -4.08 -30.14 -9.33
CA GLY A 323 -2.86 -29.48 -9.77
C GLY A 323 -2.91 -27.96 -9.64
N LEU A 324 -3.66 -27.46 -8.66
CA LEU A 324 -3.76 -26.07 -8.26
C LEU A 324 -2.74 -25.82 -7.14
N ASP A 325 -1.46 -25.96 -7.47
CA ASP A 325 -0.39 -25.85 -6.49
C ASP A 325 -0.35 -24.48 -5.82
N GLY A 326 0.17 -24.42 -4.61
CA GLY A 326 0.30 -23.21 -3.82
C GLY A 326 1.51 -23.29 -2.89
N HIS A 327 1.82 -22.16 -2.26
CA HIS A 327 2.85 -22.11 -1.22
C HIS A 327 2.22 -22.34 0.16
N THR A 328 1.16 -21.61 0.48
CA THR A 328 0.55 -21.55 1.82
C THR A 328 -0.93 -21.90 1.76
N ILE A 329 -1.43 -22.66 2.73
CA ILE A 329 -2.83 -22.69 3.12
C ILE A 329 -3.00 -21.74 4.31
N GLN A 330 -3.80 -20.70 4.16
CA GLN A 330 -4.06 -19.73 5.22
C GLN A 330 -5.47 -19.92 5.77
N LEU A 331 -5.56 -20.31 7.03
CA LEU A 331 -6.82 -20.34 7.74
C LEU A 331 -7.17 -18.93 8.19
N ASP A 332 -8.23 -18.41 7.61
CA ASP A 332 -8.77 -17.09 7.92
C ASP A 332 -9.70 -17.16 9.14
N ASP A 333 -10.43 -16.11 9.38
CA ASP A 333 -11.49 -16.08 10.38
C ASP A 333 -12.58 -17.15 10.04
N LYS A 334 -13.15 -17.91 10.91
CA LYS A 334 -13.14 -17.91 12.38
C LYS A 334 -12.52 -19.21 12.86
N TRP A 335 -11.36 -19.16 13.51
CA TRP A 335 -10.71 -20.34 14.04
C TRP A 335 -10.68 -20.37 15.59
N GLU A 336 -10.77 -19.19 16.20
CA GLU A 336 -10.77 -19.04 17.65
C GLU A 336 -12.15 -19.37 18.26
N SER A 337 -12.14 -19.89 19.49
CA SER A 337 -13.36 -20.04 20.29
C SER A 337 -14.01 -18.67 20.54
N ASN A 338 -13.24 -17.71 21.05
CA ASN A 338 -13.58 -16.31 21.20
C ASN A 338 -12.41 -15.46 20.69
N TYR A 339 -12.69 -14.35 20.02
CA TYR A 339 -11.64 -13.52 19.42
C TYR A 339 -10.71 -12.93 20.47
N GLY A 340 -9.41 -13.14 20.25
CA GLY A 340 -8.35 -12.77 21.16
C GLY A 340 -7.96 -13.84 22.17
N ASN A 341 -8.61 -15.02 22.19
CA ASN A 341 -8.16 -16.16 23.00
C ASN A 341 -6.82 -16.70 22.51
N LEU A 342 -6.56 -16.60 21.22
CA LEU A 342 -5.40 -17.18 20.54
C LEU A 342 -5.30 -18.72 20.80
N THR A 343 -6.46 -19.36 20.82
CA THR A 343 -6.62 -20.81 20.96
C THR A 343 -7.71 -21.30 20.02
N PHE A 344 -7.47 -22.45 19.38
CA PHE A 344 -8.43 -23.02 18.45
C PHE A 344 -9.72 -23.44 19.16
N ASP A 345 -10.85 -23.23 18.47
CA ASP A 345 -12.14 -23.79 18.88
C ASP A 345 -12.04 -25.34 18.88
N PRO A 346 -12.15 -26.01 20.02
CA PRO A 346 -11.93 -27.45 20.11
C PRO A 346 -13.03 -28.29 19.43
N VAL A 347 -14.16 -27.68 19.10
CA VAL A 347 -15.26 -28.33 18.36
C VAL A 347 -15.02 -28.28 16.87
N ALA A 348 -14.66 -27.09 16.35
CA ALA A 348 -14.37 -26.91 14.94
C ALA A 348 -13.00 -27.48 14.55
N TYR A 349 -12.03 -27.44 15.48
CA TYR A 349 -10.63 -27.88 15.26
C TYR A 349 -10.21 -28.84 16.39
N PRO A 350 -10.64 -30.10 16.36
CA PRO A 350 -10.38 -31.06 17.45
C PRO A 350 -8.90 -31.45 17.58
N ASP A 351 -8.11 -31.36 16.53
CA ASP A 351 -6.65 -31.58 16.55
C ASP A 351 -5.94 -30.63 15.58
N PRO A 352 -5.77 -29.37 15.97
CA PRO A 352 -5.17 -28.35 15.09
C PRO A 352 -3.69 -28.62 14.79
N LYS A 353 -2.99 -29.36 15.65
CA LYS A 353 -1.61 -29.76 15.42
C LYS A 353 -1.52 -30.81 14.30
N ALA A 354 -2.33 -31.85 14.37
CA ALA A 354 -2.39 -32.86 13.31
C ALA A 354 -2.91 -32.25 11.99
N MET A 355 -3.79 -31.24 12.04
CA MET A 355 -4.22 -30.49 10.87
C MET A 355 -3.05 -29.76 10.20
N SER A 356 -2.25 -29.02 10.96
CA SER A 356 -1.05 -28.32 10.47
C SER A 356 -0.05 -29.31 9.87
N GLU A 357 0.25 -30.41 10.58
CA GLU A 357 1.15 -31.47 10.09
C GLU A 357 0.65 -32.06 8.75
N ALA A 358 -0.66 -32.30 8.61
CA ALA A 358 -1.24 -32.78 7.36
C ALA A 358 -1.15 -31.79 6.21
N ILE A 359 -1.26 -30.48 6.49
CA ILE A 359 -1.05 -29.41 5.51
C ILE A 359 0.41 -29.39 5.06
N HIS A 360 1.37 -29.50 5.98
CA HIS A 360 2.80 -29.61 5.67
C HIS A 360 3.13 -30.86 4.85
N ASP A 361 2.54 -32.00 5.20
CA ASP A 361 2.73 -33.26 4.44
C ASP A 361 2.22 -33.15 3.00
N MET A 362 1.24 -32.29 2.75
CA MET A 362 0.80 -31.94 1.39
C MET A 362 1.74 -30.95 0.67
N GLY A 363 2.78 -30.44 1.35
CA GLY A 363 3.78 -29.51 0.82
C GLY A 363 3.30 -28.08 0.75
N PHE A 364 2.42 -27.66 1.67
CA PHE A 364 2.06 -26.26 1.91
C PHE A 364 2.63 -25.81 3.26
N ASP A 365 2.95 -24.54 3.38
CA ASP A 365 3.06 -23.88 4.67
C ASP A 365 1.67 -23.60 5.25
N PHE A 366 1.57 -23.44 6.56
CA PHE A 366 0.32 -23.15 7.23
C PHE A 366 0.31 -21.73 7.81
N GLY A 367 -0.55 -20.86 7.28
CA GLY A 367 -0.76 -19.48 7.73
C GLY A 367 -2.02 -19.31 8.56
N LEU A 368 -2.06 -18.30 9.42
CA LEU A 368 -3.19 -18.04 10.31
C LEU A 368 -3.56 -16.55 10.35
N TRP A 369 -4.85 -16.26 10.30
CA TRP A 369 -5.40 -14.92 10.52
C TRP A 369 -5.33 -14.57 12.01
N VAL A 370 -4.95 -13.33 12.35
CA VAL A 370 -4.91 -12.79 13.70
C VAL A 370 -5.33 -11.33 13.73
N THR A 371 -5.78 -10.86 14.89
CA THR A 371 -6.14 -9.47 15.16
C THR A 371 -5.64 -9.03 16.54
N LEU A 372 -5.36 -7.74 16.73
CA LEU A 372 -5.06 -7.15 18.03
C LEU A 372 -6.32 -6.87 18.87
N TRP A 373 -7.47 -7.17 18.35
CA TRP A 373 -8.75 -6.92 19.00
C TRP A 373 -9.13 -8.11 19.86
N ILE A 374 -9.32 -7.89 21.16
CA ILE A 374 -9.63 -8.89 22.16
C ILE A 374 -11.06 -8.67 22.63
N ASN A 375 -11.98 -9.54 22.23
CA ASN A 375 -13.38 -9.43 22.61
C ASN A 375 -13.59 -9.56 24.11
N LEU A 376 -14.64 -8.90 24.62
CA LEU A 376 -14.99 -8.92 26.05
C LEU A 376 -15.24 -10.31 26.63
N ASP A 377 -15.61 -11.27 25.81
CA ASP A 377 -15.83 -12.68 26.17
C ASP A 377 -14.57 -13.55 26.00
N SER A 378 -13.43 -12.96 25.63
CA SER A 378 -12.14 -13.64 25.58
C SER A 378 -11.53 -13.81 26.98
N GLU A 379 -10.96 -14.97 27.24
CA GLU A 379 -10.20 -15.25 28.49
C GLU A 379 -9.00 -14.29 28.66
N ASN A 380 -8.50 -13.71 27.57
CA ASN A 380 -7.39 -12.78 27.59
C ASN A 380 -7.83 -11.33 27.87
N HIS A 381 -9.14 -11.01 27.75
CA HIS A 381 -9.62 -9.64 27.92
C HIS A 381 -9.42 -9.11 29.33
N ASP A 382 -9.94 -9.84 30.35
CA ASP A 382 -9.84 -9.42 31.74
C ASP A 382 -8.37 -9.33 32.18
N TYR A 383 -7.55 -10.29 31.75
CA TYR A 383 -6.12 -10.26 32.02
C TYR A 383 -5.46 -9.00 31.44
N ALA A 384 -5.72 -8.69 30.16
CA ALA A 384 -5.14 -7.52 29.50
C ALA A 384 -5.65 -6.21 30.12
N ALA A 385 -6.94 -6.14 30.48
CA ALA A 385 -7.52 -4.99 31.16
C ALA A 385 -6.92 -4.75 32.54
N ASP A 386 -6.80 -5.79 33.36
CA ASP A 386 -6.24 -5.72 34.72
C ASP A 386 -4.77 -5.32 34.74
N HIS A 387 -4.01 -5.66 33.69
CA HIS A 387 -2.62 -5.28 33.52
C HIS A 387 -2.43 -3.93 32.79
N GLY A 388 -3.51 -3.31 32.32
CA GLY A 388 -3.45 -2.04 31.58
C GLY A 388 -2.88 -2.18 30.17
N TYR A 389 -2.98 -3.37 29.55
CA TYR A 389 -2.43 -3.69 28.23
C TYR A 389 -3.36 -3.31 27.06
N LEU A 390 -4.56 -2.77 27.36
CA LEU A 390 -5.49 -2.27 26.36
C LEU A 390 -5.41 -0.77 26.25
N LEU A 391 -5.63 -0.22 25.05
CA LEU A 391 -5.82 1.19 24.84
C LEU A 391 -6.87 1.75 25.79
N LYS A 392 -6.71 3.01 26.20
CA LYS A 392 -7.63 3.69 27.09
C LYS A 392 -8.76 4.38 26.29
N ASP A 393 -9.92 4.47 26.89
CA ASP A 393 -11.02 5.26 26.35
C ASP A 393 -10.66 6.75 26.32
N ALA A 394 -10.95 7.45 25.23
CA ALA A 394 -10.59 8.86 25.06
C ALA A 394 -11.39 9.80 25.97
N GLU A 395 -12.63 9.43 26.34
CA GLU A 395 -13.49 10.21 27.22
C GLU A 395 -13.28 9.85 28.71
N ASP A 396 -12.93 8.60 29.01
CA ASP A 396 -12.67 8.10 30.37
C ASP A 396 -11.39 7.26 30.42
N PRO A 397 -10.20 7.89 30.53
CA PRO A 397 -8.91 7.19 30.51
C PRO A 397 -8.68 6.22 31.70
N THR A 398 -9.64 6.11 32.63
CA THR A 398 -9.61 5.12 33.69
C THR A 398 -10.10 3.74 33.26
N LYS A 399 -10.70 3.64 32.07
CA LYS A 399 -11.26 2.42 31.49
C LYS A 399 -10.51 1.98 30.24
N PRO A 400 -10.52 0.68 29.90
CA PRO A 400 -10.17 0.22 28.57
C PRO A 400 -11.09 0.83 27.52
N CYS A 401 -10.54 1.11 26.34
CA CYS A 401 -11.30 1.50 25.17
C CYS A 401 -12.06 0.29 24.62
N GLU A 402 -13.37 0.39 24.52
CA GLU A 402 -14.23 -0.66 23.96
C GLU A 402 -14.76 -0.24 22.58
N VAL A 403 -14.39 -0.99 21.56
CA VAL A 403 -14.75 -0.74 20.18
C VAL A 403 -15.66 -1.83 19.65
N THR A 404 -16.81 -1.45 19.07
CA THR A 404 -17.70 -2.40 18.41
C THR A 404 -17.22 -2.65 16.99
N TRP A 405 -17.09 -3.90 16.60
CA TRP A 405 -16.71 -4.31 15.27
C TRP A 405 -17.70 -5.37 14.74
N TRP A 406 -17.44 -5.95 13.57
CA TRP A 406 -18.37 -6.85 12.90
C TRP A 406 -18.72 -8.11 13.72
N ASN A 407 -17.93 -8.45 14.72
CA ASN A 407 -18.12 -9.66 15.53
C ASN A 407 -18.08 -9.40 17.04
N GLY A 408 -18.70 -8.35 17.52
CA GLY A 408 -18.85 -8.06 18.93
C GLY A 408 -18.23 -6.75 19.38
N THR A 409 -17.81 -6.70 20.64
CA THR A 409 -17.12 -5.55 21.24
C THR A 409 -15.77 -6.04 21.78
N ALA A 410 -14.72 -5.29 21.55
CA ALA A 410 -13.35 -5.65 21.87
C ALA A 410 -12.56 -4.49 22.46
N GLY A 411 -11.55 -4.79 23.27
CA GLY A 411 -10.44 -3.91 23.57
C GLY A 411 -9.33 -4.09 22.54
N ILE A 412 -8.51 -3.07 22.31
CA ILE A 412 -7.37 -3.12 21.39
C ILE A 412 -6.07 -3.14 22.20
N VAL A 413 -5.15 -4.04 21.88
CA VAL A 413 -3.82 -4.10 22.53
C VAL A 413 -3.04 -2.80 22.30
N ASP A 414 -2.56 -2.20 23.38
CA ASP A 414 -1.72 -0.99 23.33
C ASP A 414 -0.29 -1.32 22.88
N LEU A 415 -0.03 -1.22 21.60
CA LEU A 415 1.31 -1.47 21.04
C LEU A 415 2.38 -0.45 21.47
N ALA A 416 1.99 0.70 21.99
CA ALA A 416 2.92 1.69 22.50
C ALA A 416 3.45 1.32 23.90
N ASP A 417 2.67 0.54 24.67
CA ASP A 417 3.12 -0.05 25.92
C ASP A 417 4.06 -1.25 25.64
N PRO A 418 5.33 -1.20 26.06
CA PRO A 418 6.28 -2.27 25.79
C PRO A 418 5.92 -3.60 26.49
N ASP A 419 5.25 -3.58 27.63
CA ASP A 419 4.84 -4.79 28.37
C ASP A 419 3.62 -5.43 27.69
N ALA A 420 2.64 -4.63 27.24
CA ALA A 420 1.51 -5.10 26.46
C ALA A 420 1.97 -5.73 25.14
N ARG A 421 2.88 -5.07 24.43
CA ARG A 421 3.46 -5.58 23.19
C ARG A 421 4.21 -6.89 23.42
N ALA A 422 5.07 -6.96 24.43
CA ALA A 422 5.82 -8.17 24.75
C ALA A 422 4.91 -9.34 25.14
N TRP A 423 3.85 -9.07 25.90
CA TRP A 423 2.84 -10.06 26.25
C TRP A 423 2.14 -10.61 25.01
N TYR A 424 1.65 -9.74 24.13
CA TYR A 424 0.95 -10.14 22.91
C TYR A 424 1.86 -10.91 21.94
N GLU A 425 3.09 -10.41 21.70
CA GLU A 425 4.10 -11.15 20.92
C GLU A 425 4.37 -12.54 21.50
N GLY A 426 4.47 -12.66 22.82
CA GLY A 426 4.67 -13.93 23.52
C GLY A 426 3.51 -14.91 23.27
N ARG A 427 2.26 -14.41 23.26
CA ARG A 427 1.06 -15.22 22.95
C ARG A 427 1.09 -15.72 21.50
N LEU A 428 1.41 -14.84 20.53
CA LEU A 428 1.53 -15.23 19.12
C LEU A 428 2.64 -16.26 18.90
N ARG A 429 3.81 -16.09 19.51
CA ARG A 429 4.91 -17.06 19.40
C ARG A 429 4.56 -18.41 20.01
N THR A 430 3.83 -18.41 21.13
CA THR A 430 3.32 -19.64 21.74
C THR A 430 2.33 -20.35 20.81
N LEU A 431 1.40 -19.62 20.23
CA LEU A 431 0.45 -20.12 19.24
C LEU A 431 1.17 -20.77 18.05
N MET A 432 2.09 -20.05 17.43
CA MET A 432 2.84 -20.53 16.26
C MET A 432 3.66 -21.79 16.60
N SER A 433 4.39 -21.79 17.72
CA SER A 433 5.23 -22.92 18.11
C SER A 433 4.42 -24.14 18.53
N THR A 434 3.25 -23.96 19.15
CA THR A 434 2.38 -25.05 19.60
C THR A 434 1.77 -25.80 18.42
N TYR A 435 1.34 -25.09 17.40
CA TYR A 435 0.59 -25.64 16.27
C TYR A 435 1.38 -25.65 14.95
N HIS A 436 2.68 -25.35 14.98
CA HIS A 436 3.56 -25.32 13.82
C HIS A 436 3.00 -24.39 12.70
N ILE A 437 2.71 -23.15 13.07
CA ILE A 437 2.22 -22.12 12.13
C ILE A 437 3.43 -21.37 11.56
N ASP A 438 3.47 -21.19 10.23
CA ASP A 438 4.63 -20.62 9.53
C ASP A 438 4.52 -19.11 9.34
N GLY A 439 3.30 -18.55 9.35
CA GLY A 439 3.11 -17.12 9.16
C GLY A 439 1.74 -16.62 9.60
N LEU A 440 1.60 -15.31 9.72
CA LEU A 440 0.39 -14.67 10.23
C LEU A 440 -0.14 -13.63 9.24
N LYS A 441 -1.45 -13.55 9.12
CA LYS A 441 -2.16 -12.45 8.50
C LYS A 441 -2.69 -11.54 9.59
N PHE A 442 -2.12 -10.34 9.73
CA PHE A 442 -2.67 -9.32 10.61
C PHE A 442 -3.81 -8.59 9.89
N ASP A 443 -4.99 -8.65 10.44
CA ASP A 443 -6.17 -7.96 9.93
C ASP A 443 -6.72 -7.01 11.00
N THR A 444 -7.61 -6.10 10.63
CA THR A 444 -8.13 -5.02 11.44
C THR A 444 -7.18 -3.81 11.59
N ARG A 445 -7.71 -2.73 12.16
CA ARG A 445 -6.96 -1.50 12.47
C ARG A 445 -6.11 -1.71 13.72
N PHE A 446 -4.98 -1.00 13.79
CA PHE A 446 -4.12 -0.99 14.98
C PHE A 446 -4.51 0.09 16.00
N PHE A 447 -5.43 0.97 15.65
CA PHE A 447 -5.94 2.05 16.47
C PHE A 447 -7.39 2.35 16.09
N ASP A 448 -8.17 2.90 17.02
CA ASP A 448 -9.51 3.41 16.77
C ASP A 448 -9.64 4.81 17.39
N GLU A 449 -10.39 5.69 16.74
CA GLU A 449 -10.55 7.09 17.17
C GLU A 449 -11.27 7.27 18.51
N LYS A 450 -11.99 6.26 18.96
CA LYS A 450 -12.58 6.22 20.31
C LYS A 450 -11.55 6.06 21.42
N CYS A 451 -10.35 5.62 21.04
CA CYS A 451 -9.28 5.32 21.99
C CYS A 451 -8.34 6.52 22.13
N ALA A 452 -7.77 6.70 23.32
CA ALA A 452 -6.69 7.63 23.57
C ALA A 452 -5.35 6.97 23.21
N PRO A 453 -4.47 7.62 22.46
CA PRO A 453 -3.09 7.17 22.32
C PRO A 453 -2.38 7.13 23.66
N HIS A 454 -1.40 6.22 23.81
CA HIS A 454 -0.52 6.17 24.97
C HIS A 454 0.25 7.49 25.12
N ASP A 455 0.57 7.87 26.35
CA ASP A 455 1.30 9.11 26.66
C ASP A 455 2.59 9.23 25.82
N GLY A 456 2.71 10.34 25.08
CA GLY A 456 3.85 10.63 24.22
C GLY A 456 3.78 10.02 22.82
N TYR A 457 2.69 9.35 22.48
CA TYR A 457 2.40 8.82 21.14
C TYR A 457 1.22 9.55 20.48
N GLN A 458 1.16 9.45 19.17
CA GLN A 458 0.02 9.92 18.37
C GLN A 458 -0.69 8.73 17.73
N ALA A 459 -1.93 8.91 17.30
CA ALA A 459 -2.70 7.88 16.60
C ALA A 459 -1.92 7.28 15.40
N THR A 460 -1.20 8.11 14.65
CA THR A 460 -0.36 7.70 13.52
C THR A 460 0.79 6.77 13.90
N ASP A 461 1.27 6.81 15.13
CA ASP A 461 2.34 5.91 15.57
C ASP A 461 1.91 4.44 15.61
N TYR A 462 0.61 4.18 15.83
CA TYR A 462 0.10 2.81 15.92
C TYR A 462 0.18 2.05 14.60
N GLN A 463 0.08 2.73 13.46
CA GLN A 463 0.30 2.10 12.15
C GLN A 463 1.76 1.65 11.99
N ARG A 464 2.69 2.48 12.42
CA ARG A 464 4.12 2.11 12.46
C ARG A 464 4.38 0.95 13.43
N LEU A 465 3.82 1.02 14.65
CA LEU A 465 3.98 -0.04 15.66
C LEU A 465 3.37 -1.37 15.21
N GLY A 466 2.21 -1.33 14.56
CA GLY A 466 1.57 -2.49 13.95
C GLY A 466 2.40 -3.09 12.82
N SER A 467 2.95 -2.26 11.96
CA SER A 467 3.86 -2.69 10.89
C SER A 467 5.15 -3.30 11.44
N GLU A 468 5.74 -2.71 12.47
CA GLU A 468 6.92 -3.25 13.16
C GLU A 468 6.62 -4.59 13.87
N LEU A 469 5.42 -4.74 14.42
CA LEU A 469 4.98 -6.00 15.01
C LEU A 469 4.87 -7.07 13.93
N ALA A 470 4.15 -6.79 12.85
CA ALA A 470 3.94 -7.70 11.75
C ALA A 470 5.25 -8.16 11.11
N ASP A 471 6.19 -7.24 10.86
CA ASP A 471 7.52 -7.52 10.27
C ASP A 471 8.39 -8.52 11.09
N ARG A 472 8.00 -8.79 12.37
CA ARG A 472 8.69 -9.76 13.24
C ARG A 472 8.19 -11.20 13.09
N PHE A 473 7.13 -11.43 12.33
CA PHE A 473 6.46 -12.73 12.25
C PHE A 473 6.53 -13.37 10.87
N ASP A 474 7.44 -12.93 9.99
CA ASP A 474 7.67 -13.46 8.64
C ASP A 474 6.34 -13.78 7.95
N LEU A 475 5.63 -12.72 7.55
CA LEU A 475 4.28 -12.82 7.01
C LEU A 475 4.23 -13.60 5.71
N GLN A 476 3.52 -14.70 5.74
CA GLN A 476 3.30 -15.58 4.60
C GLN A 476 2.11 -15.10 3.78
N GLY A 477 2.29 -14.06 2.95
CA GLY A 477 1.22 -13.45 2.15
C GLY A 477 0.30 -12.55 2.97
N ALA A 478 -0.63 -11.86 2.34
CA ALA A 478 -1.68 -10.98 2.85
C ALA A 478 -1.48 -10.46 4.29
N GLY A 479 -0.45 -9.65 4.47
CA GLY A 479 0.00 -9.29 5.80
C GLY A 479 -0.80 -8.21 6.47
N ILE A 480 -0.73 -6.98 5.99
CA ILE A 480 -1.35 -5.83 6.62
C ILE A 480 -2.25 -5.12 5.64
N ARG A 481 -3.39 -4.70 6.14
CA ARG A 481 -4.45 -4.04 5.39
C ARG A 481 -4.40 -2.53 5.49
N VAL A 482 -3.78 -1.98 6.52
CA VAL A 482 -3.79 -0.54 6.79
C VAL A 482 -2.38 -0.03 6.95
N HIS A 483 -2.05 1.05 6.28
CA HIS A 483 -0.77 1.71 6.38
C HIS A 483 -0.88 3.21 6.50
N TRP A 484 -0.06 3.75 7.39
CA TRP A 484 0.17 5.16 7.57
C TRP A 484 1.51 5.41 8.25
N GLY A 485 2.21 6.44 7.85
CA GLY A 485 3.38 6.94 8.55
C GLY A 485 4.73 6.56 7.95
N GLU A 486 5.72 7.38 8.23
CA GLU A 486 7.03 7.41 7.57
C GLU A 486 7.81 6.10 7.61
N THR A 487 7.66 5.31 8.66
CA THR A 487 8.50 4.12 8.84
C THR A 487 7.82 2.82 8.38
N ALA A 488 6.52 2.83 8.12
CA ALA A 488 5.79 1.67 7.62
C ALA A 488 6.34 1.18 6.27
N HIS A 489 6.82 2.11 5.41
CA HIS A 489 7.46 1.80 4.13
C HIS A 489 8.75 0.98 4.24
N ARG A 490 9.35 0.87 5.42
CA ARG A 490 10.58 0.10 5.66
C ARG A 490 10.33 -1.36 5.98
N ALA A 491 9.08 -1.70 6.30
CA ALA A 491 8.67 -3.08 6.54
C ALA A 491 8.59 -3.87 5.22
N GLY A 492 8.84 -5.16 5.30
CA GLY A 492 8.97 -6.04 4.14
C GLY A 492 7.74 -6.88 3.82
N PHE A 493 6.62 -6.62 4.49
CA PHE A 493 5.42 -7.45 4.38
C PHE A 493 4.70 -7.29 3.04
N VAL A 494 3.90 -8.29 2.72
CA VAL A 494 2.98 -8.27 1.58
C VAL A 494 1.78 -7.40 1.91
N THR A 495 1.38 -6.59 0.96
CA THR A 495 0.30 -5.63 1.08
C THR A 495 -0.96 -6.16 0.43
N ARG A 496 -2.03 -6.32 1.22
CA ARG A 496 -3.36 -6.70 0.77
C ARG A 496 -4.25 -5.47 0.59
N GLN A 497 -5.08 -5.49 -0.41
CA GLN A 497 -6.12 -4.47 -0.62
C GLN A 497 -7.31 -4.67 0.33
N ILE A 498 -8.18 -3.65 0.42
CA ILE A 498 -9.51 -3.76 1.02
C ILE A 498 -10.32 -4.87 0.33
N ASP A 499 -11.24 -5.49 1.07
CA ASP A 499 -12.11 -6.54 0.55
C ASP A 499 -12.81 -6.15 -0.75
N LYS A 500 -13.03 -7.12 -1.63
CA LYS A 500 -13.62 -6.94 -2.94
C LYS A 500 -14.91 -7.74 -3.09
N GLY A 501 -15.86 -7.19 -3.83
CA GLY A 501 -17.00 -7.97 -4.33
C GLY A 501 -16.60 -8.96 -5.41
N THR A 502 -17.54 -9.79 -5.83
CA THR A 502 -17.31 -10.91 -6.77
C THR A 502 -17.58 -10.53 -8.25
N GLY A 503 -17.60 -9.24 -8.56
CA GLY A 503 -17.98 -8.70 -9.87
C GLY A 503 -16.84 -8.10 -10.69
N TRP A 504 -17.18 -7.65 -11.91
CA TRP A 504 -16.24 -7.02 -12.83
C TRP A 504 -15.66 -5.71 -12.31
N ASN A 505 -16.43 -4.91 -11.56
CA ASN A 505 -15.97 -3.65 -10.98
C ASN A 505 -14.82 -3.90 -10.00
N SER A 506 -15.00 -4.88 -9.13
CA SER A 506 -13.99 -5.27 -8.15
C SER A 506 -12.70 -5.81 -8.80
N LEU A 507 -12.83 -6.57 -9.91
CA LEU A 507 -11.66 -6.98 -10.68
C LEU A 507 -10.93 -5.79 -11.29
N ARG A 508 -11.63 -4.76 -11.80
CA ARG A 508 -10.98 -3.54 -12.31
C ARG A 508 -10.34 -2.74 -11.19
N ALA A 509 -11.07 -2.56 -10.07
CA ALA A 509 -10.58 -1.88 -8.89
C ALA A 509 -9.29 -2.51 -8.35
N SER A 510 -9.18 -3.84 -8.36
CA SER A 510 -7.95 -4.54 -7.92
C SER A 510 -6.70 -4.11 -8.70
N VAL A 511 -6.84 -3.70 -9.95
CA VAL A 511 -5.73 -3.19 -10.77
C VAL A 511 -5.38 -1.75 -10.41
N THR A 512 -6.38 -0.85 -10.39
CA THR A 512 -6.15 0.58 -10.14
C THR A 512 -5.71 0.85 -8.70
N GLN A 513 -6.25 0.12 -7.74
CA GLN A 513 -5.78 0.19 -6.35
C GLN A 513 -4.36 -0.33 -6.17
N ASN A 514 -3.98 -1.44 -6.81
CA ASN A 514 -2.59 -1.90 -6.78
C ASN A 514 -1.62 -0.89 -7.40
N LEU A 515 -2.02 -0.21 -8.47
CA LEU A 515 -1.22 0.88 -9.04
C LEU A 515 -1.09 2.05 -8.06
N ALA A 516 -2.17 2.40 -7.35
CA ALA A 516 -2.14 3.44 -6.34
C ALA A 516 -1.25 3.06 -5.15
N ILE A 517 -1.47 1.89 -4.55
CA ILE A 517 -0.71 1.37 -3.41
C ILE A 517 0.79 1.26 -3.74
N SER A 518 1.12 0.69 -4.90
CA SER A 518 2.53 0.50 -5.29
C SER A 518 3.25 1.83 -5.52
N THR A 519 2.53 2.88 -5.91
CA THR A 519 3.09 4.22 -6.17
C THR A 519 3.02 5.19 -4.99
N ILE A 520 2.56 4.72 -3.82
CA ILE A 520 2.76 5.38 -2.53
C ILE A 520 3.79 4.68 -1.65
N GLY A 521 4.55 3.73 -2.20
CA GLY A 521 5.74 3.16 -1.55
C GLY A 521 5.60 1.74 -0.99
N TYR A 522 4.51 1.03 -1.29
CA TYR A 522 4.30 -0.37 -0.88
C TYR A 522 4.41 -1.31 -2.09
N PRO A 523 5.61 -1.83 -2.40
CA PRO A 523 5.90 -2.48 -3.67
C PRO A 523 5.48 -3.95 -3.76
N PHE A 524 5.21 -4.63 -2.63
CA PHE A 524 4.90 -6.06 -2.57
C PHE A 524 3.38 -6.27 -2.55
N VAL A 525 2.73 -5.91 -3.66
CA VAL A 525 1.27 -5.91 -3.79
C VAL A 525 0.75 -7.22 -4.35
N GLU A 526 -0.43 -7.61 -3.87
CA GLU A 526 -1.28 -8.65 -4.44
C GLU A 526 -2.67 -8.07 -4.69
N SER A 527 -3.47 -8.69 -5.56
CA SER A 527 -4.89 -8.38 -5.59
C SER A 527 -5.53 -8.90 -4.30
N ASP A 528 -6.68 -8.36 -3.90
CA ASP A 528 -7.50 -9.09 -2.93
C ASP A 528 -7.80 -10.51 -3.44
N MET A 529 -8.39 -11.37 -2.63
CA MET A 529 -8.66 -12.76 -2.95
C MET A 529 -9.24 -12.92 -4.35
N ILE A 530 -8.60 -13.72 -5.19
CA ILE A 530 -9.05 -13.97 -6.57
C ILE A 530 -10.49 -14.47 -6.56
N GLY A 531 -11.37 -13.68 -7.16
CA GLY A 531 -12.81 -13.93 -7.18
C GLY A 531 -13.62 -13.08 -6.18
N GLY A 532 -12.94 -12.30 -5.32
CA GLY A 532 -13.55 -11.44 -4.29
C GLY A 532 -13.61 -12.10 -2.91
N SER A 533 -13.83 -11.30 -1.88
CA SER A 533 -13.70 -11.70 -0.46
C SER A 533 -14.90 -11.35 0.43
N ASN A 534 -15.94 -10.70 -0.07
CA ASN A 534 -16.91 -10.03 0.81
C ASN A 534 -18.25 -10.74 1.06
N GLY A 535 -18.35 -12.04 0.92
CA GLY A 535 -19.57 -12.79 1.28
C GLY A 535 -20.75 -12.70 0.30
N GLU A 536 -20.60 -12.12 -0.87
CA GLU A 536 -21.57 -12.14 -1.95
C GLU A 536 -21.69 -13.56 -2.59
N ALA A 537 -22.58 -13.70 -3.55
CA ALA A 537 -22.64 -14.92 -4.34
C ALA A 537 -21.28 -15.20 -5.00
N PRO A 538 -20.88 -16.47 -5.16
CA PRO A 538 -19.61 -16.81 -5.78
C PRO A 538 -19.44 -16.16 -7.16
N PRO A 539 -18.19 -15.81 -7.55
CA PRO A 539 -17.92 -15.20 -8.84
C PRO A 539 -18.38 -16.11 -9.99
N SER A 540 -18.82 -15.50 -11.09
CA SER A 540 -19.04 -16.27 -12.31
C SER A 540 -17.71 -16.88 -12.80
N LYS A 541 -17.79 -17.97 -13.60
CA LYS A 541 -16.64 -18.58 -14.25
C LYS A 541 -15.73 -17.54 -14.91
N ASP A 542 -16.31 -16.64 -15.68
CA ASP A 542 -15.55 -15.64 -16.44
C ASP A 542 -14.81 -14.66 -15.51
N VAL A 543 -15.45 -14.18 -14.45
CA VAL A 543 -14.81 -13.31 -13.46
C VAL A 543 -13.67 -14.03 -12.77
N LEU A 544 -13.90 -15.25 -12.26
CA LEU A 544 -12.89 -16.03 -11.55
C LEU A 544 -11.65 -16.29 -12.41
N VAL A 545 -11.87 -16.75 -13.67
CA VAL A 545 -10.77 -17.02 -14.60
C VAL A 545 -10.02 -15.74 -14.98
N ARG A 546 -10.74 -14.65 -15.30
CA ARG A 546 -10.12 -13.37 -15.66
C ARG A 546 -9.33 -12.76 -14.50
N TRP A 547 -9.83 -12.92 -13.28
CA TRP A 547 -9.10 -12.45 -12.10
C TRP A 547 -7.80 -13.23 -11.88
N ALA A 548 -7.86 -14.57 -11.98
CA ALA A 548 -6.65 -15.39 -11.92
C ALA A 548 -5.65 -15.04 -13.05
N GLN A 549 -6.15 -14.77 -14.27
CA GLN A 549 -5.32 -14.30 -15.38
C GLN A 549 -4.66 -12.95 -15.10
N SER A 550 -5.38 -11.99 -14.52
CA SER A 550 -4.88 -10.68 -14.10
C SER A 550 -3.82 -10.83 -13.01
N ALA A 551 -4.15 -11.53 -11.93
CA ALA A 551 -3.26 -11.77 -10.82
C ALA A 551 -1.96 -12.51 -11.23
N SER A 552 -2.01 -13.37 -12.25
CA SER A 552 -0.80 -14.06 -12.77
C SER A 552 0.25 -13.11 -13.39
N LEU A 553 -0.10 -11.86 -13.64
CA LEU A 553 0.76 -10.79 -14.14
C LEU A 553 1.00 -9.68 -13.10
N MET A 554 0.67 -9.93 -11.83
CA MET A 554 0.98 -9.10 -10.66
C MET A 554 2.17 -9.69 -9.89
N PRO A 555 2.73 -8.98 -8.89
CA PRO A 555 3.85 -9.49 -8.10
C PRO A 555 3.53 -10.78 -7.35
N LEU A 556 2.35 -10.89 -6.76
CA LEU A 556 1.89 -12.03 -5.96
C LEU A 556 0.48 -12.46 -6.37
N MET A 557 0.13 -13.71 -6.06
CA MET A 557 -1.21 -14.26 -6.29
C MET A 557 -1.85 -14.67 -4.96
N TYR A 558 -3.06 -14.17 -4.69
CA TYR A 558 -3.84 -14.46 -3.49
C TYR A 558 -5.15 -15.17 -3.88
N GLY A 559 -5.18 -16.49 -3.74
CA GLY A 559 -6.36 -17.31 -4.03
C GLY A 559 -7.22 -17.52 -2.78
N SER A 560 -8.51 -17.68 -2.98
CA SER A 560 -9.43 -18.14 -1.94
C SER A 560 -10.54 -19.00 -2.53
N THR A 561 -11.42 -18.45 -3.37
CA THR A 561 -12.43 -19.25 -4.10
C THR A 561 -11.76 -20.30 -4.98
N SER A 562 -11.96 -21.57 -4.66
CA SER A 562 -11.47 -22.69 -5.47
C SER A 562 -12.17 -22.73 -6.83
N PRO A 563 -11.43 -22.93 -7.93
CA PRO A 563 -12.05 -23.17 -9.24
C PRO A 563 -12.64 -24.58 -9.38
N VAL A 564 -12.55 -25.42 -8.36
CA VAL A 564 -13.20 -26.75 -8.30
C VAL A 564 -14.64 -26.59 -7.84
N ASP A 565 -14.80 -26.06 -6.66
CA ASP A 565 -16.09 -25.75 -6.07
C ASP A 565 -15.93 -24.72 -4.92
N THR A 566 -17.06 -24.13 -4.53
CA THR A 566 -17.13 -23.20 -3.39
C THR A 566 -18.52 -23.25 -2.77
N ILE A 567 -18.67 -22.58 -1.64
CA ILE A 567 -19.96 -22.44 -0.95
C ILE A 567 -20.51 -21.04 -1.21
N ASP A 568 -21.72 -20.96 -1.73
CA ASP A 568 -22.46 -19.70 -1.76
C ASP A 568 -22.79 -19.30 -0.30
N ALA A 569 -22.21 -18.22 0.17
CA ALA A 569 -22.37 -17.78 1.55
C ALA A 569 -23.81 -17.38 1.89
N THR A 570 -24.57 -16.87 0.93
CA THR A 570 -25.96 -16.42 1.10
C THR A 570 -26.91 -17.61 1.23
N THR A 571 -26.74 -18.61 0.36
CA THR A 571 -27.67 -19.76 0.28
C THR A 571 -27.17 -21.02 0.97
N GLY A 572 -25.88 -21.08 1.30
CA GLY A 572 -25.20 -22.29 1.81
C GLY A 572 -25.07 -23.42 0.79
N ARG A 573 -25.37 -23.16 -0.48
CA ARG A 573 -25.35 -24.16 -1.56
C ARG A 573 -23.94 -24.30 -2.12
N LYS A 574 -23.57 -25.54 -2.43
CA LYS A 574 -22.33 -25.82 -3.15
C LYS A 574 -22.47 -25.37 -4.62
N VAL A 575 -21.53 -24.59 -5.09
CA VAL A 575 -21.35 -24.20 -6.49
C VAL A 575 -20.16 -24.97 -7.04
N VAL A 576 -20.34 -25.65 -8.16
CA VAL A 576 -19.29 -26.46 -8.82
C VAL A 576 -18.96 -25.82 -10.15
N TYR A 577 -17.69 -25.58 -10.41
CA TYR A 577 -17.22 -25.08 -11.69
C TYR A 577 -16.89 -26.24 -12.65
N ASP A 578 -16.83 -25.93 -13.94
CA ASP A 578 -16.50 -26.93 -14.98
C ASP A 578 -14.96 -27.15 -15.10
N GLN A 579 -14.61 -28.21 -15.82
CA GLN A 579 -13.18 -28.55 -16.02
C GLN A 579 -12.40 -27.46 -16.75
N GLU A 580 -13.02 -26.70 -17.64
CA GLU A 580 -12.37 -25.58 -18.33
C GLU A 580 -11.97 -24.47 -17.34
N THR A 581 -12.79 -24.19 -16.33
CA THR A 581 -12.47 -23.22 -15.25
C THR A 581 -11.21 -23.65 -14.50
N ILE A 582 -11.15 -24.93 -14.11
CA ILE A 582 -10.00 -25.51 -13.41
C ILE A 582 -8.74 -25.41 -14.29
N ASP A 583 -8.84 -25.79 -15.56
CA ASP A 583 -7.70 -25.80 -16.47
C ASP A 583 -7.15 -24.38 -16.75
N LEU A 584 -8.03 -23.40 -16.92
CA LEU A 584 -7.65 -22.01 -17.18
C LEU A 584 -7.07 -21.34 -15.94
N TYR A 585 -7.61 -21.64 -14.76
CA TYR A 585 -7.05 -21.14 -13.50
C TYR A 585 -5.65 -21.75 -13.24
N ARG A 586 -5.51 -23.06 -13.45
CA ARG A 586 -4.22 -23.76 -13.35
C ARG A 586 -3.18 -23.16 -14.30
N GLU A 587 -3.57 -22.86 -15.56
CA GLU A 587 -2.67 -22.19 -16.51
C GLU A 587 -2.24 -20.81 -16.01
N ALA A 588 -3.11 -20.06 -15.31
CA ALA A 588 -2.73 -18.77 -14.71
C ALA A 588 -1.67 -18.95 -13.59
N ILE A 589 -1.86 -19.94 -12.70
CA ILE A 589 -0.86 -20.28 -11.68
C ILE A 589 0.48 -20.67 -12.33
N GLN A 590 0.44 -21.56 -13.33
CA GLN A 590 1.65 -21.99 -14.02
C GLN A 590 2.37 -20.85 -14.76
N ARG A 591 1.61 -19.90 -15.32
CA ARG A 591 2.18 -18.68 -15.94
C ARG A 591 2.91 -17.84 -14.91
N HIS A 592 2.30 -17.61 -13.76
CA HIS A 592 2.91 -16.88 -12.65
C HIS A 592 4.20 -17.56 -12.19
N GLY A 593 4.17 -18.88 -11.97
CA GLY A 593 5.34 -19.65 -11.60
C GLY A 593 6.48 -19.60 -12.63
N ARG A 594 6.17 -19.61 -13.95
CA ARG A 594 7.19 -19.40 -14.98
C ARG A 594 7.77 -17.98 -14.96
N LEU A 595 6.98 -16.97 -14.55
CA LEU A 595 7.45 -15.59 -14.39
C LEU A 595 8.22 -15.34 -13.09
N ALA A 596 8.11 -16.21 -12.09
CA ALA A 596 8.70 -16.01 -10.77
C ALA A 596 10.18 -15.62 -10.79
N PRO A 597 11.07 -16.22 -11.61
CA PRO A 597 12.47 -15.78 -11.67
C PRO A 597 12.61 -14.33 -12.13
N TYR A 598 11.75 -13.86 -13.06
CA TYR A 598 11.73 -12.49 -13.51
C TYR A 598 11.17 -11.55 -12.42
N ILE A 599 10.07 -11.94 -11.75
CA ILE A 599 9.46 -11.18 -10.65
C ILE A 599 10.47 -11.03 -9.51
N TRP A 600 11.16 -12.11 -9.15
CA TRP A 600 12.18 -12.08 -8.09
C TRP A 600 13.34 -11.14 -8.39
N ASP A 601 13.77 -11.06 -9.65
CA ASP A 601 14.75 -10.05 -10.08
C ASP A 601 14.23 -8.63 -9.85
N GLN A 602 12.90 -8.40 -9.99
CA GLN A 602 12.29 -7.10 -9.69
C GLN A 602 12.20 -6.85 -8.18
N VAL A 603 11.86 -7.87 -7.37
CA VAL A 603 11.93 -7.78 -5.89
C VAL A 603 13.32 -7.32 -5.47
N GLN A 604 14.38 -7.98 -5.97
CA GLN A 604 15.75 -7.60 -5.67
C GLN A 604 16.11 -6.19 -6.17
N HIS A 605 15.51 -5.74 -7.28
CA HIS A 605 15.66 -4.36 -7.75
C HIS A 605 15.00 -3.37 -6.80
N THR A 606 13.76 -3.61 -6.42
CA THR A 606 12.99 -2.80 -5.47
C THR A 606 13.71 -2.63 -4.13
N LEU A 607 14.25 -3.70 -3.56
CA LEU A 607 15.02 -3.64 -2.31
C LEU A 607 16.25 -2.70 -2.41
N ARG A 608 16.84 -2.55 -3.61
CA ARG A 608 17.95 -1.62 -3.83
C ARG A 608 17.50 -0.19 -4.07
N THR A 609 16.41 0.01 -4.82
CA THR A 609 16.05 1.33 -5.37
C THR A 609 14.79 1.93 -4.77
N GLY A 610 13.86 1.12 -4.26
CA GLY A 610 12.49 1.51 -3.90
C GLY A 610 11.52 1.54 -5.08
N ASP A 611 11.97 1.35 -6.33
CA ASP A 611 11.09 1.38 -7.50
C ASP A 611 10.00 0.30 -7.39
N PRO A 612 8.74 0.59 -7.75
CA PRO A 612 7.64 -0.37 -7.63
C PRO A 612 7.78 -1.50 -8.67
N ILE A 613 7.36 -2.72 -8.28
CA ILE A 613 7.36 -3.89 -9.17
C ILE A 613 6.24 -3.77 -10.20
N MET A 614 5.02 -3.51 -9.74
CA MET A 614 3.85 -3.17 -10.56
C MET A 614 3.75 -1.65 -10.63
N ARG A 615 3.67 -1.08 -11.85
CA ARG A 615 3.71 0.36 -12.01
C ARG A 615 2.96 0.86 -13.24
N PRO A 616 2.45 2.10 -13.22
CA PRO A 616 1.74 2.68 -14.35
C PRO A 616 2.67 2.87 -15.55
N LEU A 617 2.09 2.85 -16.75
CA LEU A 617 2.86 2.97 -17.99
C LEU A 617 3.69 4.25 -18.05
N PHE A 618 3.18 5.36 -17.53
CA PHE A 618 3.86 6.67 -17.59
C PHE A 618 5.12 6.77 -16.71
N PHE A 619 5.35 5.84 -15.77
CA PHE A 619 6.63 5.78 -15.06
C PHE A 619 7.77 5.42 -15.99
N ASP A 620 7.53 4.49 -16.93
CA ASP A 620 8.53 4.10 -17.94
C ASP A 620 8.44 4.93 -19.24
N PHE A 621 7.30 5.58 -19.48
CA PHE A 621 7.00 6.33 -20.74
C PHE A 621 6.41 7.71 -20.46
N PRO A 622 7.11 8.59 -19.71
CA PRO A 622 6.55 9.90 -19.30
C PRO A 622 6.28 10.85 -20.48
N GLY A 623 6.88 10.62 -21.64
CA GLY A 623 6.60 11.38 -22.88
C GLY A 623 5.37 10.91 -23.65
N ASP A 624 4.78 9.79 -23.30
CA ASP A 624 3.60 9.25 -23.96
C ASP A 624 2.32 9.68 -23.24
N ARG A 625 1.63 10.67 -23.79
CA ARG A 625 0.41 11.25 -23.19
C ARG A 625 -0.70 10.23 -22.98
N LYS A 626 -0.82 9.21 -23.82
CA LYS A 626 -1.86 8.18 -23.67
C LYS A 626 -1.63 7.33 -22.43
N SER A 627 -0.39 7.09 -22.06
CA SER A 627 -0.01 6.29 -20.89
C SER A 627 -0.60 6.84 -19.57
N TYR A 628 -0.90 8.14 -19.50
CA TYR A 628 -1.45 8.77 -18.28
C TYR A 628 -2.92 8.46 -18.00
N THR A 629 -3.67 7.96 -18.98
CA THR A 629 -5.10 7.68 -18.85
C THR A 629 -5.44 6.20 -19.13
N VAL A 630 -4.44 5.31 -19.10
CA VAL A 630 -4.65 3.86 -19.21
C VAL A 630 -4.91 3.29 -17.81
N THR A 631 -6.04 2.64 -17.64
CA THR A 631 -6.52 2.13 -16.35
C THR A 631 -6.45 0.61 -16.21
N ASP A 632 -6.25 -0.09 -17.32
CA ASP A 632 -6.38 -1.54 -17.45
C ASP A 632 -5.12 -2.22 -18.01
N GLU A 633 -4.00 -1.52 -17.96
CA GLU A 633 -2.66 -2.00 -18.34
C GLU A 633 -1.61 -1.48 -17.35
N TRP A 634 -0.57 -2.27 -17.13
CA TRP A 634 0.54 -1.90 -16.27
C TRP A 634 1.86 -2.49 -16.73
N MET A 635 2.96 -1.94 -16.25
CA MET A 635 4.27 -2.57 -16.35
C MET A 635 4.51 -3.45 -15.13
N LEU A 636 4.85 -4.71 -15.35
CA LEU A 636 5.45 -5.59 -14.34
C LEU A 636 6.96 -5.54 -14.58
N GLY A 637 7.68 -4.79 -13.74
CA GLY A 637 9.06 -4.42 -13.99
C GLY A 637 9.25 -3.69 -15.33
N PRO A 638 10.49 -3.55 -15.85
CA PRO A 638 10.76 -2.76 -17.05
C PRO A 638 10.42 -3.46 -18.38
N ALA A 639 10.15 -4.79 -18.35
CA ALA A 639 10.03 -5.55 -19.57
C ALA A 639 8.64 -6.02 -19.91
N VAL A 640 7.75 -6.30 -18.96
CA VAL A 640 6.44 -6.90 -19.23
C VAL A 640 5.35 -5.84 -19.16
N LEU A 641 4.63 -5.65 -20.25
CA LEU A 641 3.36 -4.92 -20.27
C LEU A 641 2.24 -5.95 -20.13
N ALA A 642 1.53 -5.91 -19.03
CA ALA A 642 0.36 -6.69 -18.73
C ALA A 642 -0.88 -5.98 -19.27
N ALA A 643 -1.70 -6.69 -20.03
CA ALA A 643 -2.93 -6.18 -20.62
C ALA A 643 -4.03 -7.24 -20.58
N PRO A 644 -4.37 -7.84 -19.40
CA PRO A 644 -5.39 -8.85 -19.31
C PRO A 644 -6.78 -8.26 -19.62
N GLN A 645 -7.74 -9.11 -20.00
CA GLN A 645 -9.13 -8.69 -20.15
C GLN A 645 -9.78 -8.56 -18.76
N LEU A 646 -10.24 -7.36 -18.42
CA LEU A 646 -10.87 -7.03 -17.13
C LEU A 646 -12.38 -6.85 -17.22
N GLY A 647 -13.01 -7.39 -18.25
CA GLY A 647 -14.45 -7.31 -18.48
C GLY A 647 -14.97 -8.49 -19.29
N ALA A 648 -16.29 -8.53 -19.48
CA ALA A 648 -16.93 -9.49 -20.36
C ALA A 648 -16.51 -9.27 -21.82
N GLY A 649 -16.40 -10.34 -22.58
CA GLY A 649 -16.10 -10.28 -23.99
C GLY A 649 -14.78 -10.93 -24.38
N ALA A 650 -14.59 -11.07 -25.70
CA ALA A 650 -13.48 -11.81 -26.30
C ALA A 650 -12.44 -10.89 -26.99
N THR A 651 -12.56 -9.60 -26.85
CA THR A 651 -11.63 -8.61 -27.43
C THR A 651 -11.44 -7.44 -26.48
N ARG A 652 -10.27 -6.80 -26.57
CA ARG A 652 -9.97 -5.56 -25.86
C ARG A 652 -9.16 -4.59 -26.72
N THR A 653 -9.05 -3.35 -26.27
CA THR A 653 -8.09 -2.39 -26.80
C THR A 653 -6.80 -2.49 -25.97
N VAL A 654 -5.63 -2.44 -26.62
CA VAL A 654 -4.32 -2.43 -25.95
C VAL A 654 -3.52 -1.21 -26.42
N HIS A 655 -2.97 -0.46 -25.51
CA HIS A 655 -2.06 0.63 -25.79
C HIS A 655 -0.60 0.18 -25.63
N LEU A 656 0.17 0.21 -26.69
CA LEU A 656 1.61 -0.06 -26.66
C LEU A 656 2.35 1.29 -26.68
N PRO A 657 3.05 1.66 -25.60
CA PRO A 657 3.90 2.85 -25.56
C PRO A 657 5.07 2.79 -26.57
N PRO A 658 5.85 3.87 -26.75
CA PRO A 658 6.99 3.88 -27.67
C PRO A 658 7.98 2.73 -27.41
N GLY A 659 8.38 2.01 -28.47
CA GLY A 659 9.32 0.88 -28.38
C GLY A 659 8.97 -0.26 -29.31
N ALA A 660 9.73 -1.34 -29.22
CA ALA A 660 9.44 -2.60 -29.91
C ALA A 660 8.94 -3.63 -28.89
N TRP A 661 7.80 -4.23 -29.16
CA TRP A 661 7.08 -5.11 -28.26
C TRP A 661 6.89 -6.50 -28.86
N TYR A 662 7.31 -7.52 -28.16
CA TYR A 662 7.03 -8.91 -28.53
C TYR A 662 5.62 -9.29 -28.00
N ASP A 663 4.70 -9.57 -28.92
CA ASP A 663 3.36 -10.10 -28.60
C ASP A 663 3.50 -11.59 -28.23
N VAL A 664 3.29 -11.92 -26.95
CA VAL A 664 3.51 -13.28 -26.43
C VAL A 664 2.49 -14.30 -26.96
N ASN A 665 1.32 -13.84 -27.36
CA ASN A 665 0.26 -14.70 -27.87
C ASN A 665 0.39 -14.98 -29.38
N ARG A 666 0.93 -14.01 -30.14
CA ARG A 666 1.06 -14.11 -31.60
C ARG A 666 2.47 -14.47 -32.06
N GLY A 667 3.47 -14.32 -31.19
CA GLY A 667 4.88 -14.55 -31.54
C GLY A 667 5.44 -13.52 -32.52
N THR A 668 4.87 -12.31 -32.58
CA THR A 668 5.26 -11.25 -33.52
C THR A 668 5.72 -10.01 -32.81
N VAL A 669 6.50 -9.18 -33.51
CA VAL A 669 6.96 -7.89 -32.98
C VAL A 669 6.05 -6.78 -33.47
N VAL A 670 5.57 -5.96 -32.55
CA VAL A 670 4.75 -4.76 -32.80
C VAL A 670 5.53 -3.52 -32.37
N ARG A 671 5.52 -2.46 -33.18
CA ARG A 671 6.15 -1.18 -32.83
C ARG A 671 5.09 -0.21 -32.29
N GLY A 672 5.38 0.37 -31.12
CA GLY A 672 4.68 1.49 -30.53
C GLY A 672 5.37 2.86 -30.81
N PRO A 673 4.69 4.00 -30.51
CA PRO A 673 3.39 4.07 -29.87
C PRO A 673 2.26 3.60 -30.80
N ARG A 674 1.39 2.73 -30.29
CA ARG A 674 0.27 2.20 -31.09
C ARG A 674 -0.87 1.71 -30.20
N THR A 675 -2.12 2.00 -30.61
CA THR A 675 -3.31 1.40 -30.01
C THR A 675 -3.80 0.24 -30.89
N LEU A 676 -3.92 -0.93 -30.33
CA LEU A 676 -4.43 -2.15 -30.99
C LEU A 676 -5.91 -2.28 -30.63
N GLY A 677 -6.80 -1.81 -31.48
CA GLY A 677 -8.24 -2.01 -31.32
C GLY A 677 -8.67 -3.44 -31.64
N GLY A 678 -9.61 -3.98 -30.86
CA GLY A 678 -10.15 -5.32 -31.09
C GLY A 678 -9.12 -6.45 -30.97
N TYR A 679 -8.12 -6.31 -30.11
CA TYR A 679 -7.16 -7.37 -29.85
C TYR A 679 -7.86 -8.61 -29.29
N PRO A 680 -7.68 -9.81 -29.90
CA PRO A 680 -8.34 -11.02 -29.44
C PRO A 680 -7.95 -11.40 -28.02
N ALA A 681 -8.93 -11.54 -27.17
CA ALA A 681 -8.80 -11.95 -25.77
C ALA A 681 -9.96 -12.91 -25.37
N PRO A 682 -10.19 -14.03 -26.08
CA PRO A 682 -11.14 -15.03 -25.60
C PRO A 682 -10.70 -15.57 -24.24
N LEU A 683 -11.58 -16.25 -23.50
CA LEU A 683 -11.35 -16.65 -22.11
C LEU A 683 -10.01 -17.38 -21.89
N GLY A 684 -9.57 -18.19 -22.83
CA GLY A 684 -8.28 -18.89 -22.78
C GLY A 684 -7.06 -18.03 -23.18
N VAL A 685 -7.19 -16.71 -23.40
CA VAL A 685 -6.06 -15.83 -23.81
C VAL A 685 -5.88 -14.70 -22.82
N THR A 686 -4.65 -14.56 -22.32
CA THR A 686 -4.22 -13.42 -21.49
C THR A 686 -3.26 -12.56 -22.30
N PRO A 687 -3.67 -11.37 -22.76
CA PRO A 687 -2.79 -10.46 -23.49
C PRO A 687 -1.65 -9.95 -22.62
N ALA A 688 -0.42 -10.09 -23.14
CA ALA A 688 0.78 -9.50 -22.56
C ALA A 688 1.81 -9.25 -23.67
N PHE A 689 2.68 -8.28 -23.42
CA PHE A 689 3.72 -7.88 -24.38
C PHE A 689 5.05 -7.71 -23.65
N VAL A 690 6.15 -8.04 -24.32
CA VAL A 690 7.47 -7.86 -23.74
C VAL A 690 8.25 -6.82 -24.51
N ARG A 691 8.72 -5.78 -23.82
CA ARG A 691 9.54 -4.70 -24.38
C ARG A 691 10.90 -5.25 -24.74
N LEU A 692 11.21 -5.29 -26.05
CA LEU A 692 12.52 -5.73 -26.55
C LEU A 692 13.63 -4.76 -26.12
N GLY A 693 14.76 -5.32 -25.70
CA GLY A 693 15.90 -4.55 -25.20
C GLY A 693 15.81 -4.12 -23.73
N ALA A 694 14.66 -4.31 -23.07
CA ALA A 694 14.55 -4.09 -21.64
C ALA A 694 15.27 -5.17 -20.82
N LYS A 695 15.73 -4.80 -19.61
CA LYS A 695 16.35 -5.76 -18.69
C LYS A 695 15.34 -6.87 -18.34
N GLY A 696 15.73 -8.13 -18.47
CA GLY A 696 14.88 -9.30 -18.23
C GLY A 696 13.96 -9.70 -19.39
N ALA A 697 13.99 -8.99 -20.54
CA ALA A 697 13.10 -9.27 -21.67
C ALA A 697 13.20 -10.73 -22.18
N ALA A 698 14.39 -11.28 -22.31
CA ALA A 698 14.58 -12.67 -22.77
C ALA A 698 13.98 -13.69 -21.79
N GLN A 699 14.12 -13.45 -20.49
CA GLN A 699 13.54 -14.27 -19.42
C GLN A 699 12.02 -14.21 -19.45
N ALA A 700 11.44 -13.00 -19.56
CA ALA A 700 10.01 -12.78 -19.65
C ALA A 700 9.40 -13.42 -20.92
N ILE A 701 10.05 -13.30 -22.07
CA ILE A 701 9.60 -13.98 -23.31
C ILE A 701 9.57 -15.50 -23.10
N LYS A 702 10.64 -16.08 -22.52
CA LYS A 702 10.70 -17.51 -22.24
C LYS A 702 9.58 -17.97 -21.32
N ALA A 703 9.26 -17.18 -20.29
CA ALA A 703 8.22 -17.49 -19.31
C ALA A 703 6.79 -17.40 -19.87
N LEU A 704 6.51 -16.37 -20.69
CA LEU A 704 5.16 -16.05 -21.17
C LEU A 704 4.82 -16.70 -22.49
N ARG A 705 5.80 -17.10 -23.29
CA ARG A 705 5.55 -17.72 -24.60
C ARG A 705 4.79 -19.03 -24.45
N ARG A 706 3.69 -19.18 -25.18
CA ARG A 706 2.95 -20.43 -25.23
C ARG A 706 3.75 -21.52 -25.94
N PRO A 707 3.66 -22.79 -25.49
CA PRO A 707 4.18 -23.92 -26.26
C PRO A 707 3.62 -23.90 -27.68
N GLY A 708 4.48 -24.03 -28.70
CA GLY A 708 4.07 -24.00 -30.11
C GLY A 708 4.02 -22.63 -30.77
N THR A 709 4.17 -21.52 -30.04
CA THR A 709 4.31 -20.18 -30.64
C THR A 709 5.69 -20.04 -31.31
N PRO A 710 5.81 -19.53 -32.55
CA PRO A 710 7.11 -19.36 -33.21
C PRO A 710 8.07 -18.51 -32.38
N ALA A 711 9.37 -18.80 -32.44
CA ALA A 711 10.38 -17.91 -31.86
C ALA A 711 10.36 -16.60 -32.66
N ALA A 712 10.56 -15.46 -31.96
CA ALA A 712 10.79 -14.19 -32.65
C ALA A 712 12.03 -14.34 -33.54
N THR A 713 11.84 -14.32 -34.84
CA THR A 713 12.97 -14.14 -35.77
C THR A 713 13.35 -12.68 -35.67
N GLY A 714 14.57 -12.40 -35.16
CA GLY A 714 15.14 -11.11 -34.85
C GLY A 714 15.19 -10.11 -35.99
#